data_dc27cb318f623d999007971d449d6ab7
#
_entry.id   dc27cb318f623d999007971d449d6ab7
#
_cell.length_a   1.000
_cell.length_b   1.000
_cell.length_c   1.000
_cell.angle_alpha   90.00
_cell.angle_beta   90.00
_cell.angle_gamma   90.00
#
_symmetry.space_group_name_H-M   'P 1'
#
loop_
_entity.id
_entity.type
_entity.pdbx_description
1 polymer ?
#
loop_
_entity_poly.entity_id
_entity_poly.type
_entity_poly.pdbx_seq_one_letter_code
_entity_poly.pdbx_strand_id
1 'polypeptide(L)'
;MFPHFIPRVTVFFCLILLVVSAVQAQIIGKVVNKETQEEIVGANVLIVNTNMGTTTDDKGVFSFDWQGDFPIMIRVSHIGYSEQEVAVLVPSEIWMEMESSVLKGGEILITGERRKIEREVSSSGEDVSLEQIEVRGIRDIGEVLQEMSSVVISTTTSGRQAVSVRGSNANEISVYLDGTKINRALDGVADLSAIDMMDLSSVEIIRGGNSVLFGPGNFGGVIHLSSQSPERNTFTLYRNIGLTDERDQDLSGAINLRVRSFGLGGRFSGKSRLYDGRTLYTSLFNNLVSTLDLSDGKVSTRYLSLGNSIKFPTGSIISKDSLSVSRASFHGSILGTRDWDIQYGFRVWVWQDSFFDNITRDLDEETTMFRIGKSFHWDQWDGTLQWEMEDQSYFGDNRITPKDIKQSWGDNARLRWLDRSWAGVLRYTAPTDTPTLESVRFELGVRPSQAKYNHRQIITEFDSLFNQASDSWDQSFIQETRYEKESKMKMSTFRLGAYLRGTTPRFRYNLFFNQGWNKRPPTLNDYFLWFTTRDQADAILHGISSEEKTMLFQEVLTDDLFVEHLSTTEVGGELVWEQMSTTSIDSWVVNGSIFLNHYINKIAYRLIGDFLPIPYNTPIASINGIEIGTKIRLLEIFQGSLEFIGNMTLVGVSNKEAFPNKPSIIGRFILDWRKRIFHLNLSHLYEGPQVYQKGGVEIRQYDNRKNTNLTLTLTESIWLFDVSVSYSIRNLFSNQVTFVDFAHYSNDPFNYYEAHRTLFSLKLTLSNKKEEK
;
A
#
# COMPACT_ATOMS: atom_id res chain seq x y z
N MET A 1 -28.61 8.37 -8.02
CA MET A 1 -27.42 8.96 -7.39
C MET A 1 -26.22 9.17 -8.37
N PHE A 2 -26.48 9.24 -9.69
CA PHE A 2 -25.42 9.34 -10.71
C PHE A 2 -25.28 10.67 -11.48
N PRO A 3 -26.04 11.76 -11.22
CA PRO A 3 -25.99 12.94 -12.10
C PRO A 3 -24.88 13.97 -11.85
N HIS A 4 -24.13 13.89 -10.76
CA HIS A 4 -23.16 14.94 -10.39
C HIS A 4 -21.68 14.63 -10.72
N PHE A 5 -21.39 13.44 -11.24
CA PHE A 5 -20.02 12.94 -11.39
C PHE A 5 -19.36 13.33 -12.74
N ILE A 6 -20.12 13.32 -13.82
CA ILE A 6 -19.62 13.55 -15.19
C ILE A 6 -19.07 14.98 -15.42
N PRO A 7 -19.65 16.06 -14.88
CA PRO A 7 -19.17 17.42 -15.20
C PRO A 7 -17.79 17.77 -14.62
N ARG A 8 -17.40 17.19 -13.47
CA ARG A 8 -16.12 17.54 -12.80
C ARG A 8 -14.90 16.91 -13.48
N VAL A 9 -15.03 15.70 -13.97
CA VAL A 9 -13.95 15.00 -14.70
C VAL A 9 -13.79 15.57 -16.09
N THR A 10 -14.87 15.92 -16.75
CA THR A 10 -14.85 16.50 -18.13
C THR A 10 -14.22 17.89 -18.17
N VAL A 11 -14.45 18.74 -17.16
CA VAL A 11 -13.83 20.06 -17.06
C VAL A 11 -12.32 19.97 -16.84
N PHE A 12 -11.86 19.00 -16.04
CA PHE A 12 -10.42 18.75 -15.85
C PHE A 12 -9.75 18.26 -17.14
N PHE A 13 -10.42 17.41 -17.91
CA PHE A 13 -9.94 16.90 -19.18
C PHE A 13 -9.87 17.98 -20.27
N CYS A 14 -10.85 18.89 -20.34
CA CYS A 14 -10.85 20.00 -21.31
C CYS A 14 -9.78 21.05 -20.99
N LEU A 15 -9.41 21.26 -19.73
CA LEU A 15 -8.35 22.20 -19.36
C LEU A 15 -6.94 21.71 -19.76
N ILE A 16 -6.72 20.39 -19.78
CA ILE A 16 -5.45 19.78 -20.18
C ILE A 16 -5.24 19.81 -21.71
N LEU A 17 -6.29 19.73 -22.50
CA LEU A 17 -6.21 19.68 -23.98
C LEU A 17 -5.85 21.02 -24.65
N LEU A 18 -5.79 22.13 -23.91
CA LEU A 18 -5.63 23.47 -24.47
C LEU A 18 -4.18 23.99 -24.58
N VAL A 19 -3.14 23.18 -24.23
CA VAL A 19 -1.78 23.70 -24.00
C VAL A 19 -0.67 23.00 -24.81
N VAL A 20 -0.85 22.48 -26.01
CA VAL A 20 0.30 21.87 -26.72
C VAL A 20 0.47 22.38 -28.16
N SER A 21 1.54 23.12 -28.39
CA SER A 21 2.20 23.28 -29.71
C SER A 21 3.68 23.61 -29.53
N ALA A 22 4.59 22.73 -29.93
CA ALA A 22 6.05 22.98 -29.95
C ALA A 22 6.74 22.24 -31.11
N VAL A 23 7.86 22.78 -31.59
CA VAL A 23 8.66 22.40 -32.78
C VAL A 23 9.70 21.33 -32.43
N GLN A 24 9.93 20.37 -33.35
CA GLN A 24 10.69 19.12 -33.12
C GLN A 24 12.01 19.05 -33.90
N ALA A 25 13.07 18.48 -33.29
CA ALA A 25 14.27 17.97 -33.95
C ALA A 25 14.35 16.45 -33.80
N GLN A 26 14.50 15.71 -34.90
CA GLN A 26 14.48 14.24 -34.92
C GLN A 26 15.89 13.65 -34.90
N ILE A 27 16.17 12.70 -34.01
CA ILE A 27 17.38 11.87 -33.98
C ILE A 27 17.04 10.49 -34.54
N ILE A 28 17.79 10.01 -35.49
CA ILE A 28 17.59 8.71 -36.13
C ILE A 28 18.87 7.89 -35.98
N GLY A 29 18.75 6.59 -35.73
CA GLY A 29 19.90 5.70 -35.69
C GLY A 29 19.56 4.25 -35.99
N LYS A 30 20.58 3.43 -36.18
CA LYS A 30 20.46 2.00 -36.45
C LYS A 30 21.32 1.19 -35.48
N VAL A 31 20.77 0.06 -34.99
CA VAL A 31 21.45 -0.86 -34.07
C VAL A 31 21.62 -2.19 -34.76
N VAL A 32 22.86 -2.71 -34.79
CA VAL A 32 23.23 -3.99 -35.41
C VAL A 32 24.10 -4.85 -34.49
N ASN A 33 24.11 -6.15 -34.74
CA ASN A 33 25.02 -7.06 -34.09
C ASN A 33 26.46 -6.86 -34.64
N LYS A 34 27.42 -6.67 -33.78
CA LYS A 34 28.83 -6.41 -34.14
C LYS A 34 29.46 -7.52 -34.98
N GLU A 35 29.11 -8.80 -34.75
CA GLU A 35 29.72 -9.95 -35.40
C GLU A 35 28.97 -10.31 -36.67
N THR A 36 27.64 -10.34 -36.66
CA THR A 36 26.82 -10.80 -37.79
C THR A 36 26.34 -9.68 -38.70
N GLN A 37 26.41 -8.42 -38.23
CA GLN A 37 25.89 -7.23 -38.90
C GLN A 37 24.33 -7.29 -39.15
N GLU A 38 23.67 -8.23 -38.51
CA GLU A 38 22.21 -8.35 -38.55
C GLU A 38 21.56 -7.26 -37.70
N GLU A 39 20.39 -6.81 -38.13
CA GLU A 39 19.62 -5.80 -37.40
C GLU A 39 19.14 -6.32 -36.05
N ILE A 40 19.26 -5.50 -35.01
CA ILE A 40 18.72 -5.82 -33.67
C ILE A 40 17.37 -5.14 -33.52
N VAL A 41 16.32 -5.94 -33.60
CA VAL A 41 14.93 -5.52 -33.49
C VAL A 41 14.52 -5.45 -32.01
N GLY A 42 13.82 -4.39 -31.62
CA GLY A 42 13.31 -4.24 -30.25
C GLY A 42 14.38 -3.83 -29.22
N ALA A 43 15.56 -3.39 -29.65
CA ALA A 43 16.56 -2.84 -28.73
C ALA A 43 16.04 -1.56 -28.08
N ASN A 44 16.13 -1.46 -26.76
CA ASN A 44 15.77 -0.26 -26.02
C ASN A 44 16.86 0.80 -26.21
N VAL A 45 16.47 1.98 -26.66
CA VAL A 45 17.32 3.14 -26.86
C VAL A 45 16.87 4.25 -25.91
N LEU A 46 17.74 4.64 -24.98
CA LEU A 46 17.44 5.61 -23.93
C LEU A 46 18.45 6.77 -23.98
N ILE A 47 17.98 7.99 -23.81
CA ILE A 47 18.86 9.12 -23.54
C ILE A 47 19.21 9.13 -22.05
N VAL A 48 20.48 8.94 -21.74
CA VAL A 48 20.99 8.86 -20.37
C VAL A 48 20.65 10.15 -19.58
N ASN A 49 20.25 9.99 -18.33
CA ASN A 49 19.76 11.07 -17.46
C ASN A 49 18.45 11.73 -17.92
N THR A 50 17.69 11.09 -18.80
CA THR A 50 16.34 11.51 -19.20
C THR A 50 15.39 10.33 -19.13
N ASN A 51 14.09 10.60 -19.25
CA ASN A 51 13.07 9.56 -19.42
C ASN A 51 12.68 9.38 -20.89
N MET A 52 13.47 9.87 -21.82
CA MET A 52 13.20 9.73 -23.26
C MET A 52 13.93 8.52 -23.81
N GLY A 53 13.15 7.65 -24.45
CA GLY A 53 13.66 6.47 -25.11
C GLY A 53 12.69 5.99 -26.18
N THR A 54 13.17 5.06 -26.99
CA THR A 54 12.39 4.40 -28.04
C THR A 54 12.91 2.97 -28.17
N THR A 55 12.33 2.20 -29.05
CA THR A 55 12.83 0.85 -29.41
C THR A 55 13.15 0.82 -30.91
N THR A 56 14.09 -0.03 -31.29
CA THR A 56 14.37 -0.26 -32.71
C THR A 56 13.23 -1.01 -33.38
N ASP A 57 12.95 -0.64 -34.65
CA ASP A 57 11.94 -1.28 -35.49
C ASP A 57 12.45 -2.59 -36.11
N ASP A 58 11.67 -3.18 -37.04
CA ASP A 58 11.96 -4.41 -37.77
C ASP A 58 13.22 -4.36 -38.67
N LYS A 59 13.83 -3.17 -38.83
CA LYS A 59 15.08 -2.92 -39.57
C LYS A 59 16.21 -2.47 -38.65
N GLY A 60 16.03 -2.60 -37.31
CA GLY A 60 16.98 -2.13 -36.34
C GLY A 60 17.08 -0.62 -36.22
N VAL A 61 16.14 0.14 -36.79
CA VAL A 61 16.15 1.61 -36.81
C VAL A 61 15.36 2.16 -35.66
N PHE A 62 15.89 3.19 -35.02
CA PHE A 62 15.18 3.96 -34.00
C PHE A 62 15.10 5.44 -34.37
N SER A 63 14.07 6.10 -33.89
CA SER A 63 13.96 7.56 -34.02
C SER A 63 13.25 8.14 -32.79
N PHE A 64 13.67 9.31 -32.37
CA PHE A 64 12.98 10.09 -31.36
C PHE A 64 13.22 11.59 -31.56
N ASP A 65 12.27 12.36 -31.11
CA ASP A 65 12.31 13.82 -31.20
C ASP A 65 12.99 14.38 -29.95
N TRP A 66 14.12 15.09 -30.13
CA TRP A 66 14.87 15.70 -29.05
C TRP A 66 14.78 17.22 -29.07
N GLN A 67 14.47 17.82 -27.93
CA GLN A 67 14.33 19.29 -27.81
C GLN A 67 15.34 19.93 -26.86
N GLY A 68 16.31 19.15 -26.36
CA GLY A 68 17.34 19.64 -25.45
C GLY A 68 18.66 20.00 -26.18
N ASP A 69 19.60 20.50 -25.40
CA ASP A 69 20.94 20.81 -25.88
C ASP A 69 21.78 19.53 -26.14
N PHE A 70 22.80 19.65 -26.99
CA PHE A 70 23.83 18.63 -27.21
C PHE A 70 25.10 19.02 -26.45
N PRO A 71 25.93 18.06 -26.00
CA PRO A 71 25.91 16.63 -26.27
C PRO A 71 24.92 15.84 -25.42
N ILE A 72 24.40 14.75 -25.98
CA ILE A 72 23.61 13.76 -25.26
C ILE A 72 24.31 12.40 -25.27
N MET A 73 24.09 11.60 -24.22
CA MET A 73 24.48 10.20 -24.16
C MET A 73 23.28 9.31 -24.47
N ILE A 74 23.42 8.44 -25.45
CA ILE A 74 22.41 7.45 -25.80
C ILE A 74 22.90 6.10 -25.34
N ARG A 75 22.05 5.39 -24.58
CA ARG A 75 22.27 4.04 -24.11
C ARG A 75 21.37 3.09 -24.87
N VAL A 76 21.96 2.04 -25.43
CA VAL A 76 21.22 0.97 -26.09
C VAL A 76 21.39 -0.32 -25.32
N SER A 77 20.29 -1.01 -25.04
CA SER A 77 20.26 -2.31 -24.37
C SER A 77 19.30 -3.27 -25.08
N HIS A 78 19.68 -4.53 -25.17
CA HIS A 78 18.84 -5.59 -25.71
C HIS A 78 19.15 -6.91 -25.03
N ILE A 79 18.14 -7.78 -24.88
CA ILE A 79 18.31 -9.12 -24.31
C ILE A 79 19.29 -9.92 -25.18
N GLY A 80 20.34 -10.45 -24.58
CA GLY A 80 21.36 -11.20 -25.28
C GLY A 80 22.52 -10.36 -25.83
N TYR A 81 22.57 -9.08 -25.51
CA TYR A 81 23.65 -8.17 -25.93
C TYR A 81 24.20 -7.36 -24.76
N SER A 82 25.48 -6.98 -24.83
CA SER A 82 26.09 -6.06 -23.87
C SER A 82 25.57 -4.65 -24.10
N GLU A 83 25.19 -3.97 -23.03
CA GLU A 83 24.74 -2.58 -23.07
C GLU A 83 25.84 -1.66 -23.63
N GLN A 84 25.44 -0.72 -24.53
CA GLN A 84 26.35 0.22 -25.17
C GLN A 84 25.89 1.66 -24.96
N GLU A 85 26.86 2.56 -24.75
CA GLU A 85 26.61 4.00 -24.65
C GLU A 85 27.39 4.77 -25.72
N VAL A 86 26.74 5.73 -26.34
CA VAL A 86 27.34 6.59 -27.37
C VAL A 86 27.02 8.07 -27.10
N ALA A 87 28.03 8.92 -27.20
CA ALA A 87 27.86 10.37 -27.12
C ALA A 87 27.49 10.95 -28.48
N VAL A 88 26.38 11.66 -28.56
CA VAL A 88 25.89 12.36 -29.75
C VAL A 88 26.14 13.84 -29.57
N LEU A 89 27.03 14.39 -30.38
CA LEU A 89 27.50 15.77 -30.25
C LEU A 89 26.64 16.76 -31.03
N VAL A 90 26.00 16.30 -32.09
CA VAL A 90 25.10 17.10 -32.99
C VAL A 90 24.01 16.18 -33.54
N PRO A 91 22.88 16.70 -34.01
CA PRO A 91 21.88 15.88 -34.68
C PRO A 91 22.49 15.18 -35.89
N SER A 92 22.59 13.84 -35.81
CA SER A 92 23.19 13.03 -36.87
C SER A 92 22.57 11.65 -36.86
N GLU A 93 22.72 10.93 -37.98
CA GLU A 93 22.41 9.51 -38.04
C GLU A 93 23.41 8.73 -37.18
N ILE A 94 22.91 7.86 -36.28
CA ILE A 94 23.72 7.14 -35.31
C ILE A 94 23.79 5.67 -35.71
N TRP A 95 24.98 5.12 -35.75
CA TRP A 95 25.22 3.69 -35.98
C TRP A 95 25.79 3.05 -34.72
N MET A 96 25.09 2.04 -34.16
CA MET A 96 25.51 1.37 -32.95
C MET A 96 25.67 -0.13 -33.18
N GLU A 97 26.82 -0.66 -32.80
CA GLU A 97 27.15 -2.09 -32.86
C GLU A 97 27.11 -2.68 -31.45
N MET A 98 26.26 -3.68 -31.23
CA MET A 98 26.17 -4.39 -29.94
C MET A 98 26.86 -5.74 -30.00
N GLU A 99 27.65 -6.05 -28.97
CA GLU A 99 28.29 -7.37 -28.82
C GLU A 99 27.32 -8.37 -28.23
N SER A 100 27.21 -9.57 -28.80
CA SER A 100 26.41 -10.66 -28.26
C SER A 100 26.94 -11.07 -26.87
N SER A 101 26.08 -11.08 -25.90
CA SER A 101 26.35 -11.47 -24.53
C SER A 101 25.48 -12.66 -24.16
N VAL A 102 26.08 -13.76 -23.77
CA VAL A 102 25.35 -14.92 -23.25
C VAL A 102 24.70 -14.51 -21.95
N LEU A 103 23.38 -14.35 -21.97
CA LEU A 103 22.57 -14.12 -20.76
C LEU A 103 22.74 -15.33 -19.84
N LYS A 104 23.63 -15.20 -18.87
CA LYS A 104 23.51 -15.98 -17.64
C LYS A 104 22.24 -15.48 -16.97
N GLY A 105 21.24 -16.37 -16.82
CA GLY A 105 19.88 -16.04 -16.40
C GLY A 105 19.80 -15.06 -15.21
N GLY A 106 19.96 -13.80 -15.53
CA GLY A 106 19.74 -12.68 -14.65
C GLY A 106 18.26 -12.28 -14.76
N GLU A 107 17.73 -11.89 -13.69
CA GLU A 107 16.41 -11.30 -13.54
C GLU A 107 16.03 -10.46 -14.76
N ILE A 108 14.97 -10.83 -15.47
CA ILE A 108 14.39 -9.98 -16.51
C ILE A 108 13.83 -8.75 -15.78
N LEU A 109 14.64 -7.72 -15.70
CA LEU A 109 14.18 -6.41 -15.26
C LEU A 109 13.28 -5.89 -16.40
N ILE A 110 11.99 -6.18 -16.33
CA ILE A 110 11.01 -5.51 -17.16
C ILE A 110 10.98 -4.05 -16.67
N THR A 111 11.86 -3.24 -17.25
CA THR A 111 11.83 -1.79 -17.11
C THR A 111 10.73 -1.20 -18.00
N GLY A 112 9.48 -1.66 -17.82
CA GLY A 112 8.35 -0.83 -18.19
C GLY A 112 8.43 0.42 -17.32
N GLU A 113 8.25 1.60 -17.89
CA GLU A 113 8.26 2.93 -17.25
C GLU A 113 7.33 3.00 -16.04
N ARG A 114 7.73 2.32 -14.97
CA ARG A 114 7.19 2.59 -13.65
C ARG A 114 8.07 3.66 -13.08
N ARG A 115 7.53 4.85 -12.90
CA ARG A 115 8.04 5.67 -11.82
C ARG A 115 8.03 4.78 -10.59
N LYS A 116 9.18 4.17 -10.27
CA LYS A 116 9.45 3.92 -8.86
C LYS A 116 9.24 5.27 -8.24
N ILE A 117 8.26 5.39 -7.36
CA ILE A 117 8.22 6.54 -6.46
C ILE A 117 9.66 6.67 -6.03
N GLU A 118 10.26 7.82 -6.32
CA GLU A 118 11.70 8.04 -6.08
C GLU A 118 11.94 7.52 -4.68
N ARG A 119 12.57 6.33 -4.59
CA ARG A 119 12.79 5.72 -3.28
C ARG A 119 13.53 6.77 -2.52
N GLU A 120 12.94 7.20 -1.43
CA GLU A 120 13.65 8.05 -0.52
C GLU A 120 14.94 7.31 -0.22
N VAL A 121 16.03 7.84 -0.70
CA VAL A 121 17.35 7.17 -0.85
C VAL A 121 17.85 6.58 0.46
N SER A 122 17.35 7.08 1.56
CA SER A 122 17.77 6.77 2.91
C SER A 122 16.74 5.96 3.72
N SER A 123 15.85 5.19 3.10
CA SER A 123 14.91 4.34 3.84
C SER A 123 15.01 2.87 3.41
N SER A 124 14.71 1.96 4.34
CA SER A 124 14.59 0.54 4.01
C SER A 124 13.29 0.31 3.24
N GLY A 125 13.40 -0.14 2.00
CA GLY A 125 12.27 -0.48 1.14
C GLY A 125 12.35 -1.94 0.69
N GLU A 126 11.18 -2.54 0.46
CA GLU A 126 11.05 -3.89 -0.11
C GLU A 126 9.93 -3.87 -1.12
N ASP A 127 10.12 -4.53 -2.26
CA ASP A 127 9.12 -4.62 -3.32
C ASP A 127 8.93 -6.08 -3.76
N VAL A 128 7.69 -6.41 -4.11
CA VAL A 128 7.30 -7.73 -4.64
C VAL A 128 6.50 -7.52 -5.92
N SER A 129 6.94 -8.17 -7.00
CA SER A 129 6.25 -8.11 -8.29
C SER A 129 5.07 -9.07 -8.35
N LEU A 130 4.10 -8.79 -9.24
CA LEU A 130 2.97 -9.67 -9.47
C LEU A 130 3.40 -11.08 -9.88
N GLU A 131 4.43 -11.21 -10.72
CA GLU A 131 4.93 -12.52 -11.16
C GLU A 131 5.37 -13.39 -9.98
N GLN A 132 6.09 -12.82 -9.02
CA GLN A 132 6.50 -13.52 -7.80
C GLN A 132 5.30 -13.92 -6.94
N ILE A 133 4.27 -13.05 -6.86
CA ILE A 133 3.05 -13.30 -6.11
C ILE A 133 2.25 -14.46 -6.70
N GLU A 134 2.04 -14.45 -8.01
CA GLU A 134 1.22 -15.45 -8.72
C GLU A 134 1.81 -16.86 -8.60
N VAL A 135 3.10 -16.98 -8.76
CA VAL A 135 3.79 -18.28 -8.68
C VAL A 135 3.73 -18.89 -7.28
N ARG A 136 3.65 -18.06 -6.23
CA ARG A 136 3.49 -18.49 -4.84
C ARG A 136 2.04 -18.85 -4.47
N GLY A 137 1.09 -18.69 -5.40
CA GLY A 137 -0.32 -18.98 -5.16
C GLY A 137 -0.97 -18.09 -4.12
N ILE A 138 -0.47 -16.86 -3.94
CA ILE A 138 -0.98 -15.88 -3.01
C ILE A 138 -2.29 -15.30 -3.55
N ARG A 139 -3.29 -15.09 -2.67
CA ARG A 139 -4.66 -14.75 -3.04
C ARG A 139 -5.11 -13.36 -2.66
N ASP A 140 -4.47 -12.76 -1.69
CA ASP A 140 -4.80 -11.42 -1.21
C ASP A 140 -3.57 -10.60 -0.84
N ILE A 141 -3.75 -9.28 -0.72
CA ILE A 141 -2.67 -8.34 -0.43
C ILE A 141 -2.11 -8.56 0.97
N GLY A 142 -2.95 -8.95 1.92
CA GLY A 142 -2.51 -9.26 3.27
C GLY A 142 -1.50 -10.40 3.29
N GLU A 143 -1.73 -11.47 2.50
CA GLU A 143 -0.78 -12.57 2.35
C GLU A 143 0.56 -12.08 1.75
N VAL A 144 0.52 -11.22 0.71
CA VAL A 144 1.75 -10.63 0.12
C VAL A 144 2.54 -9.85 1.16
N LEU A 145 1.86 -8.97 1.88
CA LEU A 145 2.50 -8.12 2.88
C LEU A 145 3.03 -8.93 4.06
N GLN A 146 2.38 -10.04 4.41
CA GLN A 146 2.89 -10.95 5.45
C GLN A 146 4.21 -11.62 5.07
N GLU A 147 4.54 -11.74 3.79
CA GLU A 147 5.83 -12.26 3.33
C GLU A 147 6.96 -11.22 3.45
N MET A 148 6.61 -9.93 3.59
CA MET A 148 7.59 -8.86 3.78
C MET A 148 8.06 -8.79 5.23
N SER A 149 9.27 -8.29 5.46
CA SER A 149 9.83 -8.19 6.80
C SER A 149 9.05 -7.21 7.67
N SER A 150 8.98 -7.46 8.99
CA SER A 150 8.37 -6.59 10.01
C SER A 150 6.87 -6.28 9.85
N VAL A 151 6.17 -6.97 8.97
CA VAL A 151 4.74 -6.75 8.72
C VAL A 151 3.88 -7.72 9.51
N VAL A 152 2.82 -7.20 10.12
CA VAL A 152 1.76 -7.99 10.79
C VAL A 152 0.41 -7.59 10.20
N ILE A 153 -0.38 -8.56 9.80
CA ILE A 153 -1.74 -8.36 9.31
C ILE A 153 -2.73 -8.77 10.38
N SER A 154 -3.64 -7.86 10.70
CA SER A 154 -4.79 -8.09 11.56
C SER A 154 -6.04 -8.21 10.71
N THR A 155 -6.91 -9.17 11.02
CA THR A 155 -8.18 -9.35 10.32
C THR A 155 -9.32 -9.21 11.31
N THR A 156 -10.29 -8.35 11.01
CA THR A 156 -11.49 -8.20 11.83
C THR A 156 -12.51 -9.30 11.54
N THR A 157 -13.51 -9.43 12.41
CA THR A 157 -14.67 -10.33 12.20
C THR A 157 -15.43 -10.02 10.92
N SER A 158 -15.34 -8.79 10.42
CA SER A 158 -15.92 -8.35 9.15
C SER A 158 -15.05 -8.65 7.92
N GLY A 159 -13.92 -9.34 8.09
CA GLY A 159 -13.00 -9.66 7.00
C GLY A 159 -12.10 -8.48 6.57
N ARG A 160 -12.19 -7.31 7.20
CA ARG A 160 -11.27 -6.20 6.98
C ARG A 160 -9.86 -6.60 7.38
N GLN A 161 -8.90 -6.24 6.54
CA GLN A 161 -7.49 -6.49 6.79
C GLN A 161 -6.75 -5.18 6.99
N ALA A 162 -6.12 -5.05 8.14
CA ALA A 162 -5.30 -3.91 8.51
C ALA A 162 -3.84 -4.31 8.65
N VAL A 163 -2.93 -3.41 8.31
CA VAL A 163 -1.49 -3.65 8.32
C VAL A 163 -0.81 -2.86 9.42
N SER A 164 0.13 -3.50 10.07
CA SER A 164 1.06 -2.91 11.06
C SER A 164 2.50 -3.23 10.60
N VAL A 165 3.39 -2.26 10.74
CA VAL A 165 4.80 -2.38 10.34
C VAL A 165 5.67 -1.97 11.51
N ARG A 166 6.70 -2.78 11.85
CA ARG A 166 7.63 -2.47 12.96
C ARG A 166 6.94 -2.22 14.30
N GLY A 167 5.79 -2.83 14.55
CA GLY A 167 5.02 -2.63 15.78
C GLY A 167 4.21 -1.34 15.86
N SER A 168 4.12 -0.53 14.78
CA SER A 168 3.22 0.63 14.69
C SER A 168 1.75 0.22 14.75
N ASN A 169 0.86 1.17 15.00
CA ASN A 169 -0.58 0.94 14.86
C ASN A 169 -1.02 1.04 13.39
N ALA A 170 -2.13 0.41 13.04
CA ALA A 170 -2.59 0.37 11.66
C ALA A 170 -2.93 1.76 11.08
N ASN A 171 -3.38 2.69 11.92
CA ASN A 171 -3.63 4.08 11.53
C ASN A 171 -2.37 4.94 11.41
N GLU A 172 -1.20 4.36 11.63
CA GLU A 172 0.12 4.98 11.42
C GLU A 172 0.75 4.56 10.09
N ILE A 173 0.06 3.73 9.30
CA ILE A 173 0.49 3.28 7.97
C ILE A 173 -0.39 3.93 6.92
N SER A 174 0.21 4.62 5.96
CA SER A 174 -0.52 5.11 4.80
C SER A 174 -0.40 4.14 3.63
N VAL A 175 -1.53 3.80 3.04
CA VAL A 175 -1.61 2.92 1.87
C VAL A 175 -2.07 3.73 0.67
N TYR A 176 -1.29 3.67 -0.41
CA TYR A 176 -1.57 4.35 -1.66
C TYR A 176 -1.82 3.34 -2.77
N LEU A 177 -2.88 3.56 -3.54
CA LEU A 177 -3.12 2.88 -4.80
C LEU A 177 -2.84 3.86 -5.92
N ASP A 178 -1.76 3.62 -6.69
CA ASP A 178 -1.30 4.50 -7.76
C ASP A 178 -1.16 5.98 -7.32
N GLY A 179 -0.71 6.23 -6.11
CA GLY A 179 -0.54 7.56 -5.55
C GLY A 179 -1.79 8.18 -4.91
N THR A 180 -2.95 7.52 -4.94
CA THR A 180 -4.15 7.94 -4.21
C THR A 180 -4.21 7.22 -2.87
N LYS A 181 -4.31 7.96 -1.77
CA LYS A 181 -4.43 7.42 -0.42
C LYS A 181 -5.78 6.73 -0.23
N ILE A 182 -5.76 5.48 0.23
CA ILE A 182 -6.98 4.67 0.42
C ILE A 182 -7.36 4.48 1.88
N ASN A 183 -6.60 5.03 2.82
CA ASN A 183 -6.95 5.01 4.24
C ASN A 183 -8.32 5.66 4.47
N ARG A 184 -9.13 5.09 5.34
CA ARG A 184 -10.43 5.65 5.72
C ARG A 184 -10.25 7.01 6.42
N ALA A 185 -11.20 7.90 6.19
CA ALA A 185 -11.19 9.21 6.84
C ALA A 185 -11.46 9.11 8.35
N LEU A 186 -12.35 8.21 8.75
CA LEU A 186 -12.79 8.07 10.13
C LEU A 186 -11.66 7.63 11.06
N ASP A 187 -11.09 6.45 10.81
CA ASP A 187 -10.12 5.78 11.70
C ASP A 187 -8.66 5.85 11.23
N GLY A 188 -8.42 6.36 10.02
CA GLY A 188 -7.09 6.44 9.43
C GLY A 188 -6.54 5.09 8.95
N VAL A 189 -7.31 4.00 9.00
CA VAL A 189 -6.86 2.65 8.67
C VAL A 189 -7.25 2.30 7.23
N ALA A 190 -6.32 1.76 6.46
CA ALA A 190 -6.62 1.19 5.16
C ALA A 190 -7.17 -0.23 5.31
N ASP A 191 -8.20 -0.55 4.54
CA ASP A 191 -8.70 -1.91 4.41
C ASP A 191 -8.10 -2.57 3.17
N LEU A 192 -7.16 -3.49 3.38
CA LEU A 192 -6.49 -4.20 2.30
C LEU A 192 -7.41 -5.20 1.59
N SER A 193 -8.47 -5.67 2.26
CA SER A 193 -9.46 -6.57 1.66
C SER A 193 -10.26 -5.90 0.53
N ALA A 194 -10.27 -4.56 0.54
CA ALA A 194 -10.95 -3.73 -0.45
C ALA A 194 -10.25 -3.69 -1.83
N ILE A 195 -9.09 -4.33 -1.99
CA ILE A 195 -8.32 -4.27 -3.23
C ILE A 195 -8.13 -5.68 -3.80
N ASP A 196 -8.36 -5.81 -5.10
CA ASP A 196 -8.07 -7.05 -5.78
C ASP A 196 -6.58 -7.16 -6.11
N MET A 197 -5.93 -8.19 -5.57
CA MET A 197 -4.52 -8.48 -5.85
C MET A 197 -4.26 -8.67 -7.34
N MET A 198 -5.18 -9.29 -8.07
CA MET A 198 -5.05 -9.53 -9.52
C MET A 198 -5.06 -8.25 -10.36
N ASP A 199 -5.41 -7.11 -9.78
CA ASP A 199 -5.33 -5.80 -10.41
C ASP A 199 -3.95 -5.14 -10.24
N LEU A 200 -3.16 -5.62 -9.29
CA LEU A 200 -1.87 -5.05 -8.98
C LEU A 200 -0.77 -5.58 -9.89
N SER A 201 0.22 -4.78 -10.08
CA SER A 201 1.46 -5.11 -10.78
C SER A 201 2.65 -5.20 -9.82
N SER A 202 2.60 -4.46 -8.71
CA SER A 202 3.61 -4.55 -7.63
C SER A 202 3.05 -4.00 -6.33
N VAL A 203 3.65 -4.48 -5.24
CA VAL A 203 3.46 -3.99 -3.89
C VAL A 203 4.82 -3.54 -3.38
N GLU A 204 4.92 -2.29 -2.94
CA GLU A 204 6.13 -1.71 -2.36
C GLU A 204 5.84 -1.24 -0.94
N ILE A 205 6.75 -1.51 -0.02
CA ILE A 205 6.72 -0.99 1.34
C ILE A 205 7.94 -0.11 1.61
N ILE A 206 7.72 1.09 2.11
CA ILE A 206 8.74 2.02 2.59
C ILE A 206 8.59 2.12 4.09
N ARG A 207 9.57 1.64 4.84
CA ARG A 207 9.50 1.56 6.31
C ARG A 207 9.95 2.86 6.96
N GLY A 208 9.43 3.11 8.17
CA GLY A 208 9.76 4.28 8.98
C GLY A 208 8.90 5.51 8.70
N GLY A 209 8.78 6.38 9.69
CA GLY A 209 7.96 7.61 9.65
C GLY A 209 8.62 8.77 8.93
N ASN A 210 9.30 8.52 7.83
CA ASN A 210 10.27 9.47 7.27
C ASN A 210 9.83 10.10 5.97
N SER A 211 8.67 9.79 5.46
CA SER A 211 8.27 10.29 4.17
C SER A 211 7.68 11.70 4.23
N VAL A 212 8.47 12.69 3.84
CA VAL A 212 8.02 14.06 3.64
C VAL A 212 7.02 14.14 2.49
N LEU A 213 7.17 13.33 1.44
CA LEU A 213 6.35 13.40 0.23
C LEU A 213 4.95 12.79 0.40
N PHE A 214 4.75 11.91 1.40
CA PHE A 214 3.49 11.17 1.56
C PHE A 214 2.52 11.74 2.61
N GLY A 215 2.84 12.85 3.24
CA GLY A 215 1.95 13.55 4.15
C GLY A 215 2.08 13.19 5.64
N PRO A 216 1.31 13.85 6.50
CA PRO A 216 1.36 13.61 7.93
C PRO A 216 0.76 12.24 8.29
N GLY A 217 1.24 11.66 9.38
CA GLY A 217 0.67 10.43 9.94
C GLY A 217 1.33 9.12 9.47
N ASN A 218 2.36 9.16 8.63
CA ASN A 218 3.09 7.97 8.17
C ASN A 218 4.18 7.57 9.17
N PHE A 219 3.79 7.25 10.39
CA PHE A 219 4.74 6.96 11.46
C PHE A 219 5.40 5.59 11.32
N GLY A 220 4.64 4.59 10.91
CA GLY A 220 5.13 3.23 10.72
C GLY A 220 5.68 2.97 9.29
N GLY A 221 5.21 3.73 8.32
CA GLY A 221 5.64 3.61 6.93
C GLY A 221 4.55 3.87 5.91
N VAL A 222 4.90 3.62 4.65
CA VAL A 222 4.03 3.78 3.48
C VAL A 222 4.00 2.48 2.69
N ILE A 223 2.83 2.05 2.29
CA ILE A 223 2.63 0.96 1.35
C ILE A 223 2.11 1.56 0.04
N HIS A 224 2.83 1.28 -1.03
CA HIS A 224 2.44 1.70 -2.37
C HIS A 224 2.03 0.49 -3.21
N LEU A 225 0.79 0.51 -3.66
CA LEU A 225 0.19 -0.46 -4.53
C LEU A 225 0.15 0.11 -5.94
N SER A 226 0.87 -0.51 -6.86
CA SER A 226 0.84 -0.15 -8.28
C SER A 226 -0.09 -1.10 -9.02
N SER A 227 -1.00 -0.54 -9.78
CA SER A 227 -1.93 -1.34 -10.57
C SER A 227 -1.36 -1.68 -11.95
N GLN A 228 -1.95 -2.70 -12.59
CA GLN A 228 -1.62 -3.05 -13.96
C GLN A 228 -2.05 -1.93 -14.92
N SER A 229 -1.21 -1.64 -15.91
CA SER A 229 -1.49 -0.70 -17.00
C SER A 229 -1.80 -1.49 -18.29
N PRO A 230 -2.73 -1.02 -19.15
CA PRO A 230 -3.05 -1.67 -20.42
C PRO A 230 -1.97 -1.39 -21.48
N GLU A 231 -0.79 -1.97 -21.30
CA GLU A 231 0.38 -1.76 -22.19
C GLU A 231 0.34 -2.67 -23.42
N ARG A 232 -0.32 -3.85 -23.32
CA ARG A 232 -0.43 -4.84 -24.39
C ARG A 232 -1.87 -5.34 -24.50
N ASN A 233 -2.20 -5.91 -25.67
CA ASN A 233 -3.48 -6.60 -25.86
C ASN A 233 -3.44 -7.93 -25.14
N THR A 234 -4.19 -8.06 -24.06
CA THR A 234 -4.27 -9.29 -23.26
C THR A 234 -5.70 -9.59 -22.83
N PHE A 235 -6.02 -10.87 -22.76
CA PHE A 235 -7.20 -11.38 -22.09
C PHE A 235 -6.75 -12.37 -21.03
N THR A 236 -7.16 -12.17 -19.78
CA THR A 236 -6.81 -13.08 -18.68
C THR A 236 -8.07 -13.58 -18.01
N LEU A 237 -8.12 -14.87 -17.74
CA LEU A 237 -9.13 -15.52 -16.92
C LEU A 237 -8.44 -16.25 -15.78
N TYR A 238 -8.90 -16.04 -14.57
CA TYR A 238 -8.41 -16.70 -13.36
C TYR A 238 -9.56 -17.33 -12.59
N ARG A 239 -9.39 -18.58 -12.21
CA ARG A 239 -10.29 -19.32 -11.35
C ARG A 239 -9.52 -19.97 -10.21
N ASN A 240 -10.04 -19.85 -8.99
CA ASN A 240 -9.54 -20.56 -7.83
C ASN A 240 -10.71 -21.24 -7.11
N ILE A 241 -10.50 -22.46 -6.64
CA ILE A 241 -11.52 -23.28 -5.98
C ILE A 241 -10.90 -23.90 -4.74
N GLY A 242 -11.57 -23.75 -3.59
CA GLY A 242 -11.25 -24.49 -2.38
C GLY A 242 -11.64 -25.97 -2.54
N LEU A 243 -10.67 -26.86 -2.40
CA LEU A 243 -10.92 -28.31 -2.41
C LEU A 243 -11.40 -28.82 -1.04
N THR A 244 -11.07 -28.09 0.01
CA THR A 244 -11.56 -28.37 1.37
C THR A 244 -12.97 -27.85 1.57
N ASP A 245 -13.29 -26.70 1.01
CA ASP A 245 -14.62 -26.09 1.00
C ASP A 245 -14.80 -25.31 -0.30
N GLU A 246 -15.76 -25.74 -1.14
CA GLU A 246 -16.05 -25.13 -2.44
C GLU A 246 -16.63 -23.70 -2.36
N ARG A 247 -17.09 -23.26 -1.18
CA ARG A 247 -17.50 -21.87 -0.94
C ARG A 247 -16.32 -20.90 -0.89
N ASP A 248 -15.10 -21.41 -0.69
CA ASP A 248 -13.86 -20.63 -0.75
C ASP A 248 -13.35 -20.59 -2.19
N GLN A 249 -13.74 -19.54 -2.95
CA GLN A 249 -13.49 -19.47 -4.39
C GLN A 249 -13.24 -18.04 -4.88
N ASP A 250 -12.53 -17.95 -6.00
CA ASP A 250 -12.31 -16.72 -6.74
C ASP A 250 -12.60 -16.92 -8.23
N LEU A 251 -13.16 -15.90 -8.86
CA LEU A 251 -13.26 -15.78 -10.30
C LEU A 251 -12.87 -14.37 -10.70
N SER A 252 -11.91 -14.22 -11.59
CA SER A 252 -11.59 -12.91 -12.15
C SER A 252 -11.33 -12.97 -13.64
N GLY A 253 -11.67 -11.87 -14.33
CA GLY A 253 -11.40 -11.68 -15.74
C GLY A 253 -10.83 -10.28 -15.99
N ALA A 254 -9.88 -10.19 -16.92
CA ALA A 254 -9.29 -8.93 -17.32
C ALA A 254 -9.14 -8.85 -18.84
N ILE A 255 -9.40 -7.66 -19.39
CA ILE A 255 -9.18 -7.35 -20.80
C ILE A 255 -8.35 -6.08 -20.85
N ASN A 256 -7.23 -6.12 -21.55
CA ASN A 256 -6.42 -4.95 -21.85
C ASN A 256 -6.32 -4.80 -23.37
N LEU A 257 -6.57 -3.59 -23.84
CA LEU A 257 -6.50 -3.22 -25.25
C LEU A 257 -5.53 -2.05 -25.41
N ARG A 258 -4.61 -2.16 -26.35
CA ARG A 258 -3.66 -1.11 -26.70
C ARG A 258 -3.75 -0.81 -28.17
N VAL A 259 -4.01 0.47 -28.50
CA VAL A 259 -4.04 0.95 -29.89
C VAL A 259 -3.20 2.19 -29.97
N ARG A 260 -1.99 2.06 -30.52
CA ARG A 260 -0.99 3.14 -30.59
C ARG A 260 -0.73 3.75 -29.18
N SER A 261 -1.02 5.04 -29.02
CA SER A 261 -0.86 5.79 -27.76
C SER A 261 -2.01 5.59 -26.75
N PHE A 262 -3.11 4.95 -27.15
CA PHE A 262 -4.27 4.76 -26.28
C PHE A 262 -4.33 3.33 -25.73
N GLY A 263 -4.46 3.21 -24.43
CA GLY A 263 -4.68 1.95 -23.73
C GLY A 263 -6.00 1.98 -22.95
N LEU A 264 -6.75 0.89 -22.98
CA LEU A 264 -7.96 0.66 -22.21
C LEU A 264 -7.91 -0.71 -21.54
N GLY A 265 -8.07 -0.75 -20.23
CA GLY A 265 -8.12 -1.97 -19.45
C GLY A 265 -9.38 -2.05 -18.62
N GLY A 266 -9.99 -3.22 -18.59
CA GLY A 266 -11.14 -3.53 -17.73
C GLY A 266 -10.92 -4.83 -16.98
N ARG A 267 -11.31 -4.88 -15.73
CA ARG A 267 -11.24 -6.06 -14.88
C ARG A 267 -12.47 -6.18 -14.02
N PHE A 268 -12.91 -7.42 -13.83
CA PHE A 268 -13.89 -7.77 -12.82
C PHE A 268 -13.38 -8.96 -11.99
N SER A 269 -13.75 -9.02 -10.74
CA SER A 269 -13.55 -10.23 -9.93
C SER A 269 -14.65 -10.40 -8.90
N GLY A 270 -14.93 -11.68 -8.58
CA GLY A 270 -15.76 -12.09 -7.46
C GLY A 270 -14.97 -13.02 -6.57
N LYS A 271 -14.98 -12.76 -5.28
CA LYS A 271 -14.30 -13.55 -4.26
C LYS A 271 -15.30 -14.01 -3.22
N SER A 272 -15.12 -15.22 -2.75
CA SER A 272 -15.85 -15.78 -1.63
C SER A 272 -14.85 -16.40 -0.67
N ARG A 273 -14.92 -16.02 0.60
CA ARG A 273 -14.04 -16.52 1.67
C ARG A 273 -14.87 -17.06 2.80
N LEU A 274 -14.46 -18.21 3.28
CA LEU A 274 -15.09 -18.82 4.44
C LEU A 274 -14.14 -18.72 5.62
N TYR A 275 -14.61 -18.06 6.66
CA TYR A 275 -13.91 -18.02 7.95
C TYR A 275 -14.56 -19.02 8.92
N ASP A 276 -13.77 -19.69 9.75
CA ASP A 276 -14.20 -20.66 10.75
C ASP A 276 -15.16 -21.77 10.27
N GLY A 277 -15.24 -21.99 8.96
CA GLY A 277 -16.18 -22.93 8.37
C GLY A 277 -17.64 -22.45 8.35
N ARG A 278 -17.96 -21.23 8.79
CA ARG A 278 -19.33 -20.74 8.98
C ARG A 278 -19.59 -19.36 8.38
N THR A 279 -18.74 -18.39 8.68
CA THR A 279 -18.91 -17.00 8.24
C THR A 279 -18.45 -16.83 6.80
N LEU A 280 -19.35 -16.39 5.94
CA LEU A 280 -19.09 -16.18 4.52
C LEU A 280 -18.92 -14.70 4.21
N TYR A 281 -17.75 -14.33 3.72
CA TYR A 281 -17.41 -13.02 3.19
C TYR A 281 -17.38 -13.08 1.65
N THR A 282 -18.12 -12.19 0.99
CA THR A 282 -18.15 -12.09 -0.47
C THR A 282 -17.80 -10.69 -0.93
N SER A 283 -16.96 -10.58 -1.96
CA SER A 283 -16.58 -9.32 -2.59
C SER A 283 -16.85 -9.36 -4.09
N LEU A 284 -17.34 -8.26 -4.63
CA LEU A 284 -17.43 -8.00 -6.07
C LEU A 284 -16.61 -6.77 -6.39
N PHE A 285 -15.74 -6.88 -7.37
CA PHE A 285 -14.76 -5.89 -7.72
C PHE A 285 -14.81 -5.57 -9.21
N ASN A 286 -14.82 -4.28 -9.55
CA ASN A 286 -14.73 -3.80 -10.93
C ASN A 286 -13.69 -2.68 -11.02
N ASN A 287 -12.87 -2.73 -12.06
CA ASN A 287 -11.87 -1.72 -12.33
C ASN A 287 -11.82 -1.37 -13.82
N LEU A 288 -11.75 -0.10 -14.13
CA LEU A 288 -11.57 0.43 -15.47
C LEU A 288 -10.39 1.39 -15.48
N VAL A 289 -9.46 1.19 -16.39
CA VAL A 289 -8.26 2.02 -16.56
C VAL A 289 -8.18 2.50 -17.99
N SER A 290 -7.86 3.78 -18.18
CA SER A 290 -7.45 4.26 -19.50
C SER A 290 -6.12 5.01 -19.41
N THR A 291 -5.31 4.88 -20.45
CA THR A 291 -4.04 5.59 -20.59
C THR A 291 -3.96 6.24 -21.94
N LEU A 292 -3.38 7.43 -21.98
CA LEU A 292 -3.09 8.16 -23.22
C LEU A 292 -1.65 8.68 -23.14
N ASP A 293 -0.80 8.14 -24.00
CA ASP A 293 0.57 8.62 -24.15
C ASP A 293 0.58 9.78 -25.16
N LEU A 294 1.05 10.92 -24.71
CA LEU A 294 1.24 12.13 -25.49
C LEU A 294 2.74 12.29 -25.79
N SER A 295 3.09 13.10 -26.80
CA SER A 295 4.49 13.40 -27.13
C SER A 295 5.30 13.89 -25.92
N ASP A 296 4.67 14.69 -25.05
CA ASP A 296 5.30 15.32 -23.90
C ASP A 296 4.76 14.86 -22.55
N GLY A 297 4.07 13.73 -22.52
CA GLY A 297 3.52 13.26 -21.27
C GLY A 297 2.57 12.09 -21.38
N LYS A 298 2.06 11.66 -20.23
CA LYS A 298 1.11 10.55 -20.09
C LYS A 298 -0.06 10.98 -19.22
N VAL A 299 -1.27 10.71 -19.70
CA VAL A 299 -2.50 10.86 -18.92
C VAL A 299 -3.02 9.48 -18.57
N SER A 300 -3.42 9.27 -17.34
CA SER A 300 -4.10 8.03 -16.94
C SER A 300 -5.32 8.32 -16.09
N THR A 301 -6.38 7.55 -16.32
CA THR A 301 -7.58 7.57 -15.47
C THR A 301 -7.88 6.19 -14.97
N ARG A 302 -8.48 6.11 -13.79
CA ARG A 302 -8.91 4.86 -13.20
C ARG A 302 -10.23 5.07 -12.48
N TYR A 303 -11.09 4.07 -12.59
CA TYR A 303 -12.28 3.91 -11.78
C TYR A 303 -12.29 2.51 -11.20
N LEU A 304 -12.42 2.42 -9.89
CA LEU A 304 -12.53 1.17 -9.15
C LEU A 304 -13.80 1.20 -8.32
N SER A 305 -14.54 0.10 -8.30
CA SER A 305 -15.62 -0.10 -7.37
C SER A 305 -15.54 -1.48 -6.73
N LEU A 306 -15.84 -1.53 -5.45
CA LEU A 306 -15.91 -2.74 -4.64
C LEU A 306 -17.22 -2.75 -3.87
N GLY A 307 -17.90 -3.89 -3.88
CA GLY A 307 -19.01 -4.18 -2.97
C GLY A 307 -18.67 -5.42 -2.15
N ASN A 308 -18.77 -5.31 -0.82
CA ASN A 308 -18.58 -6.42 0.10
C ASN A 308 -19.87 -6.75 0.83
N SER A 309 -20.04 -8.02 1.20
CA SER A 309 -21.11 -8.47 2.08
C SER A 309 -20.63 -9.60 2.99
N ILE A 310 -21.11 -9.61 4.22
CA ILE A 310 -20.81 -10.64 5.20
C ILE A 310 -22.10 -11.34 5.58
N LYS A 311 -22.05 -12.68 5.54
CA LYS A 311 -23.13 -13.55 6.02
C LYS A 311 -22.61 -14.35 7.21
N PHE A 312 -23.27 -14.20 8.35
CA PHE A 312 -23.01 -15.02 9.52
C PHE A 312 -23.77 -16.36 9.46
N PRO A 313 -23.44 -17.35 10.33
CA PRO A 313 -24.06 -18.67 10.34
C PRO A 313 -25.58 -18.68 10.41
N THR A 314 -26.19 -17.65 11.01
CA THR A 314 -27.64 -17.46 11.10
C THR A 314 -28.32 -17.08 9.77
N GLY A 315 -27.51 -16.86 8.71
CA GLY A 315 -28.01 -16.45 7.38
C GLY A 315 -28.33 -14.97 7.24
N SER A 316 -28.25 -14.19 8.31
CA SER A 316 -28.46 -12.74 8.29
C SER A 316 -27.29 -12.03 7.62
N ILE A 317 -27.57 -11.05 6.76
CA ILE A 317 -26.52 -10.13 6.28
C ILE A 317 -26.33 -9.11 7.39
N ILE A 318 -25.12 -9.05 7.94
CA ILE A 318 -24.80 -8.14 9.04
C ILE A 318 -24.13 -6.86 8.55
N SER A 319 -23.34 -6.93 7.49
CA SER A 319 -22.62 -5.77 6.97
C SER A 319 -22.57 -5.77 5.46
N LYS A 320 -22.76 -4.57 4.88
CA LYS A 320 -22.52 -4.28 3.47
C LYS A 320 -21.68 -3.03 3.39
N ASP A 321 -20.61 -3.07 2.64
CA ASP A 321 -19.82 -1.89 2.35
C ASP A 321 -19.54 -1.78 0.85
N SER A 322 -19.36 -0.54 0.40
CA SER A 322 -18.95 -0.24 -0.97
C SER A 322 -17.89 0.85 -0.98
N LEU A 323 -16.88 0.64 -1.79
CA LEU A 323 -15.80 1.59 -2.04
C LEU A 323 -15.80 1.96 -3.52
N SER A 324 -15.77 3.25 -3.81
CA SER A 324 -15.53 3.76 -5.17
C SER A 324 -14.33 4.69 -5.15
N VAL A 325 -13.38 4.47 -6.04
CA VAL A 325 -12.19 5.30 -6.20
C VAL A 325 -12.11 5.75 -7.65
N SER A 326 -12.04 7.05 -7.86
CA SER A 326 -11.77 7.65 -9.18
C SER A 326 -10.48 8.43 -9.11
N ARG A 327 -9.65 8.28 -10.13
CA ARG A 327 -8.38 8.96 -10.24
C ARG A 327 -8.13 9.46 -11.64
N ALA A 328 -7.50 10.63 -11.73
CA ALA A 328 -6.89 11.15 -12.95
C ALA A 328 -5.48 11.64 -12.63
N SER A 329 -4.52 11.35 -13.51
CA SER A 329 -3.16 11.85 -13.37
C SER A 329 -2.61 12.27 -14.72
N PHE A 330 -1.78 13.30 -14.69
CA PHE A 330 -0.95 13.75 -15.78
C PHE A 330 0.50 13.77 -15.31
N HIS A 331 1.38 13.24 -16.14
CA HIS A 331 2.81 13.36 -15.98
C HIS A 331 3.42 13.82 -17.29
N GLY A 332 4.28 14.85 -17.25
CA GLY A 332 4.89 15.35 -18.48
C GLY A 332 5.34 16.80 -18.41
N SER A 333 5.44 17.42 -19.58
CA SER A 333 5.87 18.83 -19.75
C SER A 333 4.69 19.79 -19.72
N ILE A 334 4.84 20.91 -19.02
CA ILE A 334 3.89 22.03 -19.00
C ILE A 334 4.66 23.31 -19.33
N LEU A 335 4.18 24.07 -20.33
CA LEU A 335 4.80 25.33 -20.78
C LEU A 335 6.31 25.19 -21.07
N GLY A 336 6.71 24.09 -21.71
CA GLY A 336 8.11 23.83 -22.06
C GLY A 336 9.01 23.40 -20.89
N THR A 337 8.47 23.25 -19.69
CA THR A 337 9.21 22.70 -18.55
C THR A 337 8.75 21.27 -18.26
N ARG A 338 9.70 20.32 -18.13
CA ARG A 338 9.46 18.89 -17.93
C ARG A 338 9.17 18.54 -16.45
N ASP A 339 8.85 17.28 -16.20
CA ASP A 339 8.76 16.67 -14.89
C ASP A 339 7.69 17.26 -13.95
N TRP A 340 6.57 17.64 -14.54
CA TRP A 340 5.35 17.94 -13.79
C TRP A 340 4.57 16.67 -13.51
N ASP A 341 4.03 16.59 -12.30
CA ASP A 341 3.13 15.54 -11.84
C ASP A 341 1.88 16.17 -11.25
N ILE A 342 0.72 15.90 -11.87
CA ILE A 342 -0.58 16.38 -11.39
C ILE A 342 -1.45 15.18 -11.15
N GLN A 343 -2.03 15.10 -9.96
CA GLN A 343 -2.91 14.00 -9.56
C GLN A 343 -4.18 14.56 -8.95
N TYR A 344 -5.30 13.96 -9.33
CA TYR A 344 -6.59 14.15 -8.71
C TYR A 344 -7.14 12.80 -8.31
N GLY A 345 -7.59 12.66 -7.08
CA GLY A 345 -8.23 11.47 -6.55
C GLY A 345 -9.54 11.82 -5.85
N PHE A 346 -10.54 11.00 -6.06
CA PHE A 346 -11.82 11.07 -5.37
C PHE A 346 -12.22 9.68 -4.91
N ARG A 347 -12.57 9.55 -3.64
CA ARG A 347 -12.96 8.30 -3.01
C ARG A 347 -14.26 8.49 -2.27
N VAL A 348 -15.16 7.51 -2.40
CA VAL A 348 -16.38 7.39 -1.62
C VAL A 348 -16.41 6.03 -0.98
N TRP A 349 -16.64 5.98 0.31
CA TRP A 349 -16.88 4.76 1.06
C TRP A 349 -18.25 4.85 1.71
N VAL A 350 -19.10 3.86 1.44
CA VAL A 350 -20.43 3.73 2.06
C VAL A 350 -20.46 2.42 2.81
N TRP A 351 -20.84 2.48 4.07
CA TRP A 351 -20.92 1.32 4.94
C TRP A 351 -22.29 1.28 5.61
N GLN A 352 -22.95 0.12 5.52
CA GLN A 352 -24.23 -0.15 6.14
C GLN A 352 -24.14 -1.40 7.01
N ASP A 353 -24.33 -1.23 8.31
CA ASP A 353 -24.44 -2.32 9.26
C ASP A 353 -25.88 -2.46 9.73
N SER A 354 -26.35 -3.70 9.81
CA SER A 354 -27.57 -4.03 10.55
C SER A 354 -27.24 -5.12 11.57
N PHE A 355 -27.37 -4.77 12.85
CA PHE A 355 -27.20 -5.69 13.96
C PHE A 355 -28.56 -6.02 14.56
N PHE A 356 -28.90 -7.34 14.64
CA PHE A 356 -30.05 -7.83 15.38
C PHE A 356 -31.36 -7.05 15.12
N ASP A 357 -31.72 -6.82 13.86
CA ASP A 357 -32.95 -6.14 13.40
C ASP A 357 -33.23 -4.73 13.98
N ASN A 358 -32.41 -4.25 14.93
CA ASN A 358 -32.71 -3.04 15.71
C ASN A 358 -31.61 -1.99 15.71
N ILE A 359 -30.44 -2.28 15.19
CA ILE A 359 -29.33 -1.32 15.08
C ILE A 359 -29.02 -1.16 13.61
N THR A 360 -29.24 0.02 13.07
CA THR A 360 -28.79 0.39 11.73
C THR A 360 -27.74 1.46 11.85
N ARG A 361 -26.67 1.29 11.09
CA ARG A 361 -25.58 2.26 10.99
C ARG A 361 -25.31 2.51 9.52
N ASP A 362 -25.56 3.74 9.10
CA ASP A 362 -25.25 4.22 7.76
C ASP A 362 -24.10 5.21 7.83
N LEU A 363 -22.99 4.90 7.19
CA LEU A 363 -21.78 5.70 7.20
C LEU A 363 -21.35 6.02 5.78
N ASP A 364 -21.12 7.29 5.50
CA ASP A 364 -20.60 7.79 4.23
C ASP A 364 -19.30 8.55 4.48
N GLU A 365 -18.25 8.17 3.76
CA GLU A 365 -16.97 8.88 3.73
C GLU A 365 -16.67 9.35 2.30
N GLU A 366 -16.31 10.62 2.18
CA GLU A 366 -15.80 11.18 0.93
C GLU A 366 -14.40 11.74 1.15
N THR A 367 -13.50 11.47 0.22
CA THR A 367 -12.17 12.06 0.22
C THR A 367 -11.85 12.62 -1.17
N THR A 368 -11.47 13.88 -1.23
CA THR A 368 -10.94 14.51 -2.43
C THR A 368 -9.47 14.84 -2.18
N MET A 369 -8.61 14.41 -3.09
CA MET A 369 -7.18 14.72 -3.06
C MET A 369 -6.78 15.41 -4.37
N PHE A 370 -6.00 16.46 -4.24
CA PHE A 370 -5.35 17.12 -5.37
C PHE A 370 -3.87 17.33 -5.05
N ARG A 371 -3.01 16.96 -5.98
CA ARG A 371 -1.56 17.10 -5.86
C ARG A 371 -0.99 17.68 -7.15
N ILE A 372 -0.09 18.62 -7.02
CA ILE A 372 0.76 19.12 -8.09
C ILE A 372 2.21 19.13 -7.62
N GLY A 373 3.08 18.51 -8.38
CA GLY A 373 4.50 18.38 -8.08
C GLY A 373 5.35 18.72 -9.30
N LYS A 374 6.56 19.14 -9.02
CA LYS A 374 7.60 19.34 -10.02
C LYS A 374 8.93 18.83 -9.49
N SER A 375 9.60 17.98 -10.26
CA SER A 375 10.97 17.57 -10.02
C SER A 375 11.92 18.46 -10.82
N PHE A 376 13.11 18.66 -10.29
CA PHE A 376 14.19 19.41 -10.94
C PHE A 376 15.51 18.70 -10.73
N HIS A 377 16.38 18.81 -11.68
CA HIS A 377 17.72 18.27 -11.66
C HIS A 377 18.71 19.34 -12.13
N TRP A 378 19.76 19.58 -11.33
CA TRP A 378 20.78 20.55 -11.64
C TRP A 378 22.13 20.09 -11.11
N ASP A 379 22.98 19.61 -12.04
CA ASP A 379 24.31 19.06 -11.73
C ASP A 379 24.24 17.94 -10.67
N GLN A 380 24.79 18.15 -9.51
CA GLN A 380 24.82 17.24 -8.37
C GLN A 380 23.57 17.34 -7.47
N TRP A 381 22.68 18.24 -7.79
CA TRP A 381 21.47 18.50 -7.03
C TRP A 381 20.24 17.97 -7.77
N ASP A 382 19.42 17.27 -7.06
CA ASP A 382 18.07 16.96 -7.50
C ASP A 382 17.05 17.23 -6.40
N GLY A 383 15.84 17.53 -6.79
CA GLY A 383 14.82 17.84 -5.81
C GLY A 383 13.41 17.75 -6.37
N THR A 384 12.47 17.78 -5.44
CA THR A 384 11.04 17.75 -5.74
C THR A 384 10.34 18.77 -4.89
N LEU A 385 9.48 19.58 -5.50
CA LEU A 385 8.55 20.48 -4.82
C LEU A 385 7.14 20.05 -5.13
N GLN A 386 6.30 19.90 -4.12
CA GLN A 386 4.93 19.40 -4.24
C GLN A 386 3.99 20.23 -3.39
N TRP A 387 2.82 20.53 -3.94
CA TRP A 387 1.68 21.03 -3.18
C TRP A 387 0.57 19.99 -3.18
N GLU A 388 -0.09 19.83 -2.05
CA GLU A 388 -1.14 18.84 -1.86
C GLU A 388 -2.28 19.42 -1.02
N MET A 389 -3.50 19.04 -1.39
CA MET A 389 -4.72 19.29 -0.65
C MET A 389 -5.49 18.00 -0.50
N GLU A 390 -5.85 17.67 0.73
CA GLU A 390 -6.70 16.53 1.06
C GLU A 390 -7.93 17.03 1.84
N ASP A 391 -9.12 16.78 1.32
CA ASP A 391 -10.41 17.14 1.92
C ASP A 391 -11.18 15.85 2.20
N GLN A 392 -11.33 15.53 3.46
CA GLN A 392 -12.01 14.33 3.95
C GLN A 392 -13.29 14.75 4.66
N SER A 393 -14.40 14.13 4.32
CA SER A 393 -15.65 14.27 5.03
C SER A 393 -16.21 12.92 5.44
N TYR A 394 -16.85 12.92 6.58
CA TYR A 394 -17.54 11.76 7.15
C TYR A 394 -18.93 12.20 7.55
N PHE A 395 -19.90 11.38 7.19
CA PHE A 395 -21.28 11.49 7.65
C PHE A 395 -21.69 10.15 8.24
N GLY A 396 -22.16 10.16 9.49
CA GLY A 396 -22.66 8.98 10.18
C GLY A 396 -24.08 9.23 10.70
N ASP A 397 -24.98 8.31 10.39
CA ASP A 397 -26.31 8.22 10.97
C ASP A 397 -26.41 6.90 11.73
N ASN A 398 -26.29 6.97 13.05
CA ASN A 398 -26.43 5.82 13.93
C ASN A 398 -27.80 5.83 14.56
N ARG A 399 -28.59 4.81 14.29
CA ARG A 399 -29.90 4.61 14.92
C ARG A 399 -29.85 3.31 15.72
N ILE A 400 -30.01 3.44 17.01
CA ILE A 400 -30.16 2.31 17.94
C ILE A 400 -31.59 2.30 18.41
N THR A 401 -32.38 1.31 17.97
CA THR A 401 -33.74 1.03 18.45
C THR A 401 -33.76 -0.32 19.18
N PRO A 402 -33.21 -0.39 20.41
CA PRO A 402 -33.17 -1.65 21.14
C PRO A 402 -34.54 -2.10 21.55
N LYS A 403 -34.87 -3.38 21.41
CA LYS A 403 -36.16 -3.95 21.89
C LYS A 403 -36.30 -3.94 23.41
N ASP A 404 -35.17 -3.84 24.15
CA ASP A 404 -35.13 -4.06 25.58
C ASP A 404 -34.53 -2.90 26.41
N ILE A 405 -34.26 -1.74 25.81
CA ILE A 405 -33.60 -0.62 26.48
C ILE A 405 -34.54 0.61 26.48
N LYS A 406 -34.71 1.22 27.63
CA LYS A 406 -35.60 2.36 27.85
C LYS A 406 -35.20 3.66 27.11
N GLN A 407 -34.03 3.73 26.50
CA GLN A 407 -33.55 4.91 25.80
C GLN A 407 -33.03 4.51 24.42
N SER A 408 -33.54 5.13 23.37
CA SER A 408 -33.01 5.05 22.02
C SER A 408 -32.23 6.33 21.70
N TRP A 409 -31.17 6.19 20.95
CA TRP A 409 -30.29 7.28 20.56
C TRP A 409 -30.33 7.44 19.05
N GLY A 410 -30.43 8.66 18.58
CA GLY A 410 -30.13 9.02 17.21
C GLY A 410 -28.89 9.90 17.23
N ASP A 411 -27.86 9.51 16.56
CA ASP A 411 -26.64 10.29 16.41
C ASP A 411 -26.37 10.60 14.94
N ASN A 412 -26.36 11.89 14.62
CA ASN A 412 -26.08 12.38 13.28
C ASN A 412 -24.81 13.23 13.34
N ALA A 413 -23.69 12.63 12.97
CA ALA A 413 -22.39 13.27 13.02
C ALA A 413 -21.88 13.65 11.63
N ARG A 414 -21.39 14.87 11.49
CA ARG A 414 -20.68 15.37 10.31
C ARG A 414 -19.30 15.84 10.70
N LEU A 415 -18.29 15.16 10.20
CA LEU A 415 -16.91 15.47 10.45
C LEU A 415 -16.24 15.87 9.13
N ARG A 416 -15.38 16.88 9.17
CA ARG A 416 -14.59 17.28 8.00
C ARG A 416 -13.16 17.60 8.41
N TRP A 417 -12.22 17.07 7.65
CA TRP A 417 -10.81 17.35 7.76
C TRP A 417 -10.30 17.91 6.44
N LEU A 418 -9.70 19.09 6.47
CA LEU A 418 -9.08 19.73 5.32
C LEU A 418 -7.60 19.96 5.63
N ASP A 419 -6.69 19.25 4.95
CA ASP A 419 -5.25 19.46 5.01
C ASP A 419 -4.72 20.14 3.74
N ARG A 420 -3.80 21.08 3.90
CA ARG A 420 -3.08 21.74 2.83
C ARG A 420 -1.60 21.77 3.20
N SER A 421 -0.78 21.29 2.31
CA SER A 421 0.65 21.16 2.58
C SER A 421 1.52 21.47 1.38
N TRP A 422 2.74 21.90 1.67
CA TRP A 422 3.85 21.95 0.76
C TRP A 422 4.87 20.91 1.18
N ALA A 423 5.43 20.17 0.24
CA ALA A 423 6.52 19.24 0.50
C ALA A 423 7.69 19.59 -0.40
N GLY A 424 8.87 19.67 0.18
CA GLY A 424 10.12 19.87 -0.54
C GLY A 424 11.15 18.84 -0.13
N VAL A 425 11.76 18.19 -1.09
CA VAL A 425 12.90 17.29 -0.89
C VAL A 425 14.05 17.79 -1.76
N LEU A 426 15.22 17.98 -1.16
CA LEU A 426 16.44 18.36 -1.84
C LEU A 426 17.49 17.29 -1.58
N ARG A 427 18.16 16.83 -2.63
CA ARG A 427 19.20 15.82 -2.59
C ARG A 427 20.48 16.37 -3.20
N TYR A 428 21.58 16.07 -2.55
CA TYR A 428 22.93 16.38 -3.04
C TYR A 428 23.73 15.10 -3.17
N THR A 429 24.24 14.82 -4.37
CA THR A 429 25.13 13.67 -4.63
C THR A 429 26.56 14.18 -4.72
N ALA A 430 27.36 13.87 -3.71
CA ALA A 430 28.77 14.27 -3.69
C ALA A 430 29.57 13.49 -4.75
N PRO A 431 30.44 14.16 -5.51
CA PRO A 431 31.38 13.48 -6.39
C PRO A 431 32.34 12.62 -5.57
N THR A 432 32.68 11.45 -6.08
CA THR A 432 33.60 10.52 -5.44
C THR A 432 34.73 10.16 -6.38
N ASP A 433 35.97 10.26 -5.91
CA ASP A 433 37.19 9.94 -6.69
C ASP A 433 37.78 8.59 -6.28
N THR A 434 37.12 7.83 -5.42
CA THR A 434 37.66 6.55 -4.92
C THR A 434 37.02 5.37 -5.67
N PRO A 435 37.80 4.38 -6.13
CA PRO A 435 37.31 3.24 -6.91
C PRO A 435 36.27 2.36 -6.17
N THR A 436 36.26 2.44 -4.84
CA THR A 436 35.40 1.60 -3.99
C THR A 436 34.13 2.33 -3.50
N LEU A 437 34.05 3.63 -3.70
CA LEU A 437 32.92 4.45 -3.28
C LEU A 437 32.25 5.07 -4.52
N GLU A 438 31.05 4.61 -4.88
CA GLU A 438 30.32 5.04 -6.07
C GLU A 438 29.57 6.37 -5.85
N SER A 439 28.93 6.53 -4.70
CA SER A 439 28.18 7.73 -4.39
C SER A 439 28.00 7.95 -2.91
N VAL A 440 28.00 9.22 -2.53
CA VAL A 440 27.54 9.71 -1.21
C VAL A 440 26.43 10.69 -1.47
N ARG A 441 25.25 10.43 -0.95
CA ARG A 441 24.08 11.28 -1.15
C ARG A 441 23.55 11.75 0.17
N PHE A 442 23.22 13.03 0.24
CA PHE A 442 22.56 13.67 1.37
C PHE A 442 21.16 14.10 0.96
N GLU A 443 20.22 13.99 1.87
CA GLU A 443 18.84 14.36 1.64
C GLU A 443 18.33 15.25 2.77
N LEU A 444 17.62 16.32 2.39
CA LEU A 444 16.87 17.20 3.28
C LEU A 444 15.43 17.26 2.79
N GLY A 445 14.51 16.93 3.67
CA GLY A 445 13.08 17.01 3.40
C GLY A 445 12.35 17.90 4.40
N VAL A 446 11.38 18.68 3.92
CA VAL A 446 10.53 19.52 4.76
C VAL A 446 9.10 19.52 4.23
N ARG A 447 8.13 19.42 5.13
CA ARG A 447 6.70 19.51 4.80
C ARG A 447 5.96 20.31 5.87
N PRO A 448 5.74 21.61 5.67
CA PRO A 448 4.76 22.38 6.42
C PRO A 448 3.35 22.01 5.97
N SER A 449 2.44 21.82 6.91
CA SER A 449 1.02 21.56 6.64
C SER A 449 0.13 22.39 7.56
N GLN A 450 -1.07 22.68 7.08
CA GLN A 450 -2.12 23.33 7.83
C GLN A 450 -3.39 22.52 7.69
N ALA A 451 -3.87 22.00 8.80
CA ALA A 451 -5.09 21.24 8.87
C ALA A 451 -6.20 22.01 9.57
N LYS A 452 -7.42 21.86 9.07
CA LYS A 452 -8.63 22.39 9.66
C LYS A 452 -9.60 21.23 9.92
N TYR A 453 -10.05 21.11 11.15
CA TYR A 453 -11.03 20.14 11.59
C TYR A 453 -12.36 20.84 11.93
N ASN A 454 -13.47 20.30 11.44
CA ASN A 454 -14.82 20.72 11.80
C ASN A 454 -15.60 19.50 12.24
N HIS A 455 -16.28 19.62 13.38
CA HIS A 455 -17.21 18.63 13.91
C HIS A 455 -18.55 19.28 14.15
N ARG A 456 -19.61 18.66 13.61
CA ARG A 456 -21.01 18.96 13.91
C ARG A 456 -21.70 17.67 14.26
N GLN A 457 -22.37 17.63 15.39
CA GLN A 457 -23.11 16.46 15.84
C GLN A 457 -24.43 16.88 16.42
N ILE A 458 -25.49 16.15 16.09
CA ILE A 458 -26.83 16.29 16.65
C ILE A 458 -27.17 14.98 17.32
N ILE A 459 -27.37 15.03 18.63
CA ILE A 459 -27.75 13.86 19.41
C ILE A 459 -29.19 14.08 19.84
N THR A 460 -30.04 13.09 19.53
CA THR A 460 -31.45 13.10 19.86
C THR A 460 -31.69 11.96 20.85
N GLU A 461 -32.19 12.32 22.02
CA GLU A 461 -32.57 11.37 23.06
C GLU A 461 -34.07 11.13 23.01
N PHE A 462 -34.48 9.87 23.07
CA PHE A 462 -35.88 9.46 23.14
C PHE A 462 -36.08 8.59 24.37
N ASP A 463 -37.19 8.81 25.09
CA ASP A 463 -37.68 7.85 26.06
C ASP A 463 -38.52 6.80 25.34
N SER A 464 -38.21 5.53 25.52
CA SER A 464 -38.92 4.46 24.88
C SER A 464 -39.68 3.65 25.92
N LEU A 465 -41.00 3.71 25.85
CA LEU A 465 -41.88 2.92 26.68
C LEU A 465 -42.44 1.74 25.88
N PHE A 466 -42.28 0.54 26.38
CA PHE A 466 -42.88 -0.63 25.73
C PHE A 466 -44.37 -0.67 25.94
N ASN A 467 -45.14 -0.57 24.88
CA ASN A 467 -46.59 -0.67 24.89
C ASN A 467 -47.01 -2.12 24.70
N GLN A 468 -47.39 -2.79 25.78
CA GLN A 468 -47.84 -4.18 25.77
C GLN A 468 -49.10 -4.43 24.93
N ALA A 469 -49.93 -3.41 24.72
CA ALA A 469 -51.16 -3.55 23.96
C ALA A 469 -50.97 -3.58 22.43
N SER A 470 -49.92 -2.90 21.95
CA SER A 470 -49.56 -2.86 20.52
C SER A 470 -48.34 -3.68 20.17
N ASP A 471 -47.71 -4.34 21.15
CA ASP A 471 -46.41 -5.07 21.01
C ASP A 471 -45.34 -4.20 20.31
N SER A 472 -45.34 -2.90 20.66
CA SER A 472 -44.49 -1.89 20.05
C SER A 472 -43.87 -0.97 21.11
N TRP A 473 -42.78 -0.32 20.75
CA TRP A 473 -42.15 0.72 21.55
C TRP A 473 -42.67 2.09 21.15
N ASP A 474 -43.32 2.78 22.10
CA ASP A 474 -43.71 4.18 21.95
C ASP A 474 -42.49 5.06 22.30
N GLN A 475 -42.05 5.90 21.37
CA GLN A 475 -40.91 6.80 21.56
C GLN A 475 -41.43 8.23 21.80
N SER A 476 -41.01 8.83 22.90
CA SER A 476 -41.21 10.25 23.16
C SER A 476 -39.87 10.98 23.08
N PHE A 477 -39.84 12.10 22.35
CA PHE A 477 -38.66 12.96 22.26
C PHE A 477 -38.40 13.59 23.65
N ILE A 478 -37.14 13.44 24.13
CA ILE A 478 -36.69 14.04 25.37
C ILE A 478 -35.90 15.30 25.10
N GLN A 479 -34.82 15.20 24.34
CA GLN A 479 -33.86 16.28 24.15
C GLN A 479 -33.11 16.17 22.84
N GLU A 480 -32.79 17.33 22.25
CA GLU A 480 -31.85 17.46 21.16
C GLU A 480 -30.63 18.29 21.61
N THR A 481 -29.45 17.72 21.54
CA THR A 481 -28.19 18.39 21.87
C THR A 481 -27.38 18.59 20.61
N ARG A 482 -26.91 19.82 20.38
CA ARG A 482 -26.09 20.17 19.21
C ARG A 482 -24.68 20.52 19.63
N TYR A 483 -23.70 19.89 18.98
CA TYR A 483 -22.29 20.16 19.16
C TYR A 483 -21.70 20.74 17.88
N GLU A 484 -20.89 21.78 18.03
CA GLU A 484 -20.08 22.32 16.93
C GLU A 484 -18.72 22.70 17.46
N LYS A 485 -17.67 22.17 16.82
CA LYS A 485 -16.28 22.52 17.14
C LYS A 485 -15.46 22.71 15.87
N GLU A 486 -14.66 23.74 15.86
CA GLU A 486 -13.62 24.00 14.83
C GLU A 486 -12.25 24.01 15.50
N SER A 487 -11.29 23.31 14.90
CA SER A 487 -9.89 23.35 15.33
C SER A 487 -8.98 23.57 14.13
N LYS A 488 -7.91 24.35 14.31
CA LYS A 488 -6.88 24.61 13.30
C LYS A 488 -5.52 24.18 13.84
N MET A 489 -4.81 23.39 13.07
CA MET A 489 -3.51 22.86 13.45
C MET A 489 -2.46 23.23 12.42
N LYS A 490 -1.28 23.62 12.89
CA LYS A 490 -0.09 23.78 12.06
C LYS A 490 0.89 22.67 12.40
N MET A 491 1.33 21.95 11.41
CA MET A 491 2.26 20.84 11.55
C MET A 491 3.45 21.03 10.63
N SER A 492 4.57 20.44 10.99
CA SER A 492 5.74 20.41 10.12
C SER A 492 6.43 19.08 10.29
N THR A 493 6.79 18.46 9.18
CA THR A 493 7.61 17.25 9.11
C THR A 493 8.97 17.62 8.57
N PHE A 494 10.03 17.07 9.16
CA PHE A 494 11.41 17.27 8.75
C PHE A 494 12.10 15.93 8.59
N ARG A 495 13.05 15.86 7.67
CA ARG A 495 13.87 14.68 7.45
C ARG A 495 15.28 15.05 7.06
N LEU A 496 16.23 14.29 7.60
CA LEU A 496 17.63 14.29 7.20
C LEU A 496 18.00 12.85 6.83
N GLY A 497 18.64 12.66 5.69
CA GLY A 497 19.13 11.37 5.24
C GLY A 497 20.55 11.44 4.73
N ALA A 498 21.27 10.34 4.88
CA ALA A 498 22.56 10.12 4.26
C ALA A 498 22.62 8.71 3.69
N TYR A 499 23.13 8.56 2.49
CA TYR A 499 23.24 7.30 1.79
C TYR A 499 24.62 7.17 1.19
N LEU A 500 25.22 6.01 1.37
CA LEU A 500 26.55 5.68 0.90
C LEU A 500 26.49 4.37 0.13
N ARG A 501 26.90 4.41 -1.13
CA ARG A 501 26.97 3.25 -2.01
C ARG A 501 28.38 3.05 -2.50
N GLY A 502 28.82 1.81 -2.53
CA GLY A 502 30.12 1.47 -3.09
C GLY A 502 30.22 0.01 -3.52
N THR A 503 31.26 -0.27 -4.25
CA THR A 503 31.58 -1.58 -4.79
C THR A 503 33.03 -1.95 -4.47
N THR A 504 33.21 -3.15 -3.95
CA THR A 504 34.52 -3.79 -3.78
C THR A 504 34.65 -4.94 -4.78
N PRO A 505 35.83 -5.50 -4.99
CA PRO A 505 36.00 -6.68 -5.88
C PRO A 505 35.18 -7.92 -5.46
N ARG A 506 34.62 -7.93 -4.24
CA ARG A 506 33.92 -9.10 -3.69
C ARG A 506 32.44 -8.86 -3.45
N PHE A 507 32.01 -7.62 -3.19
CA PHE A 507 30.63 -7.30 -2.87
C PHE A 507 30.33 -5.84 -3.12
N ARG A 508 29.06 -5.54 -3.39
CA ARG A 508 28.51 -4.18 -3.35
C ARG A 508 27.91 -3.92 -1.97
N TYR A 509 27.96 -2.67 -1.53
CA TYR A 509 27.38 -2.28 -0.26
C TYR A 509 26.59 -0.98 -0.38
N ASN A 510 25.49 -0.95 0.36
CA ASN A 510 24.65 0.23 0.54
C ASN A 510 24.49 0.47 2.04
N LEU A 511 24.82 1.66 2.52
CA LEU A 511 24.62 2.06 3.93
C LEU A 511 23.73 3.29 3.95
N PHE A 512 22.86 3.40 4.94
CA PHE A 512 22.04 4.57 5.12
C PHE A 512 21.90 4.96 6.59
N PHE A 513 21.71 6.25 6.77
CA PHE A 513 21.30 6.88 8.03
C PHE A 513 20.11 7.78 7.76
N ASN A 514 19.17 7.81 8.70
CA ASN A 514 17.96 8.55 8.57
C ASN A 514 17.50 9.09 9.91
N GLN A 515 17.15 10.39 9.95
CA GLN A 515 16.58 11.06 11.10
C GLN A 515 15.33 11.83 10.66
N GLY A 516 14.18 11.53 11.29
CA GLY A 516 12.91 12.16 10.98
C GLY A 516 12.23 12.75 12.20
N TRP A 517 11.46 13.81 11.97
CA TRP A 517 10.55 14.42 12.95
C TRP A 517 9.20 14.62 12.29
N ASN A 518 8.23 13.82 12.73
CA ASN A 518 6.91 13.77 12.14
C ASN A 518 5.84 14.17 13.15
N LYS A 519 4.72 14.66 12.64
CA LYS A 519 3.55 14.99 13.44
C LYS A 519 2.32 14.33 12.85
N ARG A 520 1.42 13.85 13.70
CA ARG A 520 0.14 13.29 13.32
C ARG A 520 -0.96 13.90 14.16
N PRO A 521 -2.00 14.44 13.54
CA PRO A 521 -3.18 14.89 14.28
C PRO A 521 -3.98 13.67 14.75
N PRO A 522 -4.84 13.81 15.76
CA PRO A 522 -5.86 12.82 16.07
C PRO A 522 -6.73 12.53 14.84
N THR A 523 -7.20 11.30 14.70
CA THR A 523 -8.14 10.92 13.63
C THR A 523 -9.53 11.53 13.86
N LEU A 524 -10.40 11.45 12.86
CA LEU A 524 -11.78 11.86 13.04
C LEU A 524 -12.47 11.04 14.13
N ASN A 525 -12.16 9.74 14.20
CA ASN A 525 -12.69 8.85 15.22
C ASN A 525 -12.18 9.16 16.63
N ASP A 526 -10.90 9.55 16.77
CA ASP A 526 -10.33 9.96 18.05
C ASP A 526 -11.09 11.17 18.60
N TYR A 527 -11.31 12.19 17.77
CA TYR A 527 -12.08 13.35 18.15
C TYR A 527 -13.55 13.04 18.43
N PHE A 528 -14.16 12.19 17.59
CA PHE A 528 -15.54 11.77 17.77
C PHE A 528 -15.73 11.05 19.11
N LEU A 529 -14.94 10.05 19.40
CA LEU A 529 -15.01 9.30 20.66
C LEU A 529 -14.72 10.19 21.88
N TRP A 530 -13.69 11.04 21.78
CA TRP A 530 -13.30 11.91 22.89
C TRP A 530 -14.40 12.95 23.23
N PHE A 531 -14.98 13.60 22.22
CA PHE A 531 -16.06 14.57 22.43
C PHE A 531 -17.33 13.90 22.93
N THR A 532 -17.75 12.81 22.30
CA THR A 532 -18.95 12.08 22.69
C THR A 532 -18.86 11.61 24.13
N THR A 533 -17.71 11.08 24.53
CA THR A 533 -17.52 10.61 25.92
C THR A 533 -17.44 11.75 26.91
N ARG A 534 -16.72 12.83 26.60
CA ARG A 534 -16.59 13.98 27.50
C ARG A 534 -17.90 14.66 27.79
N ASP A 535 -18.67 14.95 26.73
CA ASP A 535 -19.88 15.78 26.83
C ASP A 535 -21.12 14.95 27.20
N GLN A 536 -21.05 13.60 27.06
CA GLN A 536 -22.16 12.69 27.40
C GLN A 536 -21.77 11.68 28.48
N ALA A 537 -20.70 11.97 29.25
CA ALA A 537 -20.19 11.04 30.24
C ALA A 537 -21.29 10.51 31.21
N ASP A 538 -22.23 11.32 31.59
CA ASP A 538 -23.32 10.91 32.50
C ASP A 538 -24.34 9.97 31.83
N ALA A 539 -24.62 10.13 30.55
CA ALA A 539 -25.52 9.27 29.79
C ALA A 539 -24.85 7.95 29.38
N ILE A 540 -23.61 8.03 28.82
CA ILE A 540 -22.88 6.89 28.32
C ILE A 540 -22.31 6.01 29.46
N LEU A 541 -21.93 6.66 30.56
CA LEU A 541 -21.34 5.99 31.72
C LEU A 541 -22.41 5.58 32.76
N HIS A 542 -23.68 5.48 32.35
CA HIS A 542 -24.74 4.95 33.19
C HIS A 542 -24.40 3.49 33.58
N GLY A 543 -24.22 3.23 34.86
CA GLY A 543 -23.81 1.91 35.37
C GLY A 543 -22.32 1.77 35.73
N ILE A 544 -21.49 2.76 35.41
CA ILE A 544 -20.09 2.81 35.88
C ILE A 544 -20.06 3.45 37.28
N SER A 545 -19.20 2.91 38.15
CA SER A 545 -19.08 3.42 39.52
C SER A 545 -18.65 4.89 39.57
N SER A 546 -19.08 5.61 40.60
CA SER A 546 -18.71 7.02 40.79
C SER A 546 -17.19 7.22 40.92
N GLU A 547 -16.49 6.23 41.43
CA GLU A 547 -15.02 6.25 41.54
C GLU A 547 -14.37 6.12 40.17
N GLU A 548 -14.81 5.20 39.32
CA GLU A 548 -14.33 5.04 37.96
C GLU A 548 -14.62 6.26 37.08
N LYS A 549 -15.81 6.87 37.24
CA LYS A 549 -16.13 8.14 36.59
C LYS A 549 -15.17 9.26 37.00
N THR A 550 -14.90 9.38 38.30
CA THR A 550 -13.99 10.41 38.83
C THR A 550 -12.56 10.21 38.33
N MET A 551 -12.06 8.99 38.30
CA MET A 551 -10.76 8.67 37.72
C MET A 551 -10.70 8.99 36.23
N LEU A 552 -11.74 8.64 35.50
CA LEU A 552 -11.84 8.93 34.06
C LEU A 552 -11.76 10.42 33.77
N PHE A 553 -12.54 11.23 34.50
CA PHE A 553 -12.52 12.68 34.33
C PHE A 553 -11.19 13.30 34.74
N GLN A 554 -10.55 12.79 35.78
CA GLN A 554 -9.27 13.32 36.27
C GLN A 554 -8.08 12.89 35.42
N GLU A 555 -8.05 11.68 34.88
CA GLU A 555 -6.89 11.11 34.21
C GLU A 555 -6.97 11.17 32.67
N VAL A 556 -8.14 11.11 32.11
CA VAL A 556 -8.32 10.91 30.65
C VAL A 556 -8.99 12.08 29.93
N LEU A 557 -9.96 12.75 30.58
CA LEU A 557 -10.77 13.78 29.93
C LEU A 557 -10.44 15.22 30.35
N THR A 558 -9.36 15.43 31.09
CA THR A 558 -8.97 16.75 31.58
C THR A 558 -8.44 17.69 30.49
N ASP A 559 -7.73 17.16 29.50
CA ASP A 559 -7.07 17.91 28.46
C ASP A 559 -7.65 17.62 27.07
N ASP A 560 -7.53 18.58 26.14
CA ASP A 560 -7.82 18.34 24.72
C ASP A 560 -6.84 17.31 24.14
N LEU A 561 -7.27 16.55 23.11
CA LEU A 561 -6.38 15.67 22.38
C LEU A 561 -5.33 16.48 21.61
N PHE A 562 -4.06 16.17 21.88
CA PHE A 562 -2.92 16.83 21.26
C PHE A 562 -2.42 16.06 20.03
N VAL A 563 -1.74 16.78 19.16
CA VAL A 563 -1.00 16.22 18.03
C VAL A 563 0.11 15.30 18.54
N GLU A 564 0.22 14.11 17.98
CA GLU A 564 1.31 13.19 18.24
C GLU A 564 2.59 13.65 17.55
N HIS A 565 3.72 13.47 18.19
CA HIS A 565 5.05 13.75 17.65
C HIS A 565 5.87 12.46 17.63
N LEU A 566 6.51 12.17 16.53
CA LEU A 566 7.45 11.07 16.37
C LEU A 566 8.83 11.61 16.00
N SER A 567 9.84 11.26 16.77
CA SER A 567 11.24 11.31 16.37
C SER A 567 11.72 9.91 16.05
N THR A 568 12.23 9.68 14.84
CA THR A 568 12.75 8.40 14.40
C THR A 568 14.19 8.52 13.98
N THR A 569 15.02 7.57 14.42
CA THR A 569 16.41 7.41 14.00
C THR A 569 16.57 6.01 13.44
N GLU A 570 17.12 5.89 12.25
CA GLU A 570 17.37 4.60 11.61
C GLU A 570 18.77 4.56 11.00
N VAL A 571 19.45 3.44 11.21
CA VAL A 571 20.73 3.11 10.57
C VAL A 571 20.59 1.72 9.99
N GLY A 572 21.01 1.54 8.76
CA GLY A 572 20.96 0.24 8.13
C GLY A 572 21.83 0.13 6.90
N GLY A 573 21.75 -1.02 6.26
CA GLY A 573 22.50 -1.27 5.04
C GLY A 573 22.24 -2.64 4.44
N GLU A 574 22.83 -2.82 3.30
CA GLU A 574 22.76 -4.03 2.50
C GLU A 574 24.12 -4.37 1.95
N LEU A 575 24.46 -5.66 1.93
CA LEU A 575 25.65 -6.23 1.30
C LEU A 575 25.17 -7.21 0.24
N VAL A 576 25.68 -7.10 -0.98
CA VAL A 576 25.32 -7.92 -2.12
C VAL A 576 26.56 -8.58 -2.69
N TRP A 577 26.63 -9.91 -2.64
CA TRP A 577 27.63 -10.72 -3.32
C TRP A 577 27.01 -11.31 -4.59
N GLU A 578 27.68 -11.15 -5.72
CA GLU A 578 27.26 -11.69 -7.00
C GLU A 578 28.36 -12.59 -7.56
N GLN A 579 27.96 -13.64 -8.28
CA GLN A 579 28.85 -14.56 -9.01
C GLN A 579 30.06 -15.05 -8.19
N MET A 580 29.81 -15.84 -7.16
CA MET A 580 30.90 -16.60 -6.51
C MET A 580 31.32 -17.73 -7.44
N SER A 581 32.32 -17.46 -8.29
CA SER A 581 32.80 -18.29 -9.41
C SER A 581 33.23 -19.71 -9.07
N THR A 582 33.24 -20.10 -7.81
CA THR A 582 33.69 -21.42 -7.33
C THR A 582 32.60 -22.21 -6.61
N THR A 583 31.38 -21.65 -6.50
CA THR A 583 30.28 -22.28 -5.77
C THR A 583 28.98 -22.22 -6.57
N SER A 584 28.00 -23.07 -6.24
CA SER A 584 26.62 -22.98 -6.79
C SER A 584 25.85 -21.75 -6.34
N ILE A 585 26.47 -20.82 -5.61
CA ILE A 585 25.85 -19.59 -5.16
C ILE A 585 25.92 -18.55 -6.29
N ASP A 586 24.76 -18.18 -6.82
CA ASP A 586 24.60 -17.12 -7.83
C ASP A 586 24.64 -15.73 -7.21
N SER A 587 23.86 -15.55 -6.15
CA SER A 587 23.84 -14.31 -5.39
C SER A 587 23.54 -14.53 -3.92
N TRP A 588 24.09 -13.66 -3.09
CA TRP A 588 23.78 -13.59 -1.67
C TRP A 588 23.61 -12.14 -1.25
N VAL A 589 22.44 -11.81 -0.72
CA VAL A 589 22.12 -10.51 -0.18
C VAL A 589 21.92 -10.63 1.32
N VAL A 590 22.55 -9.77 2.07
CA VAL A 590 22.31 -9.60 3.53
C VAL A 590 21.97 -8.15 3.77
N ASN A 591 20.85 -7.90 4.42
CA ASN A 591 20.44 -6.57 4.82
C ASN A 591 20.11 -6.50 6.32
N GLY A 592 20.15 -5.30 6.88
CA GLY A 592 19.76 -5.10 8.25
C GLY A 592 19.59 -3.63 8.60
N SER A 593 18.77 -3.38 9.60
CA SER A 593 18.58 -2.03 10.16
C SER A 593 18.30 -2.06 11.65
N ILE A 594 18.66 -0.96 12.31
CA ILE A 594 18.27 -0.65 13.70
C ILE A 594 17.44 0.61 13.63
N PHE A 595 16.27 0.59 14.25
CA PHE A 595 15.37 1.74 14.31
C PHE A 595 14.97 2.06 15.74
N LEU A 596 14.89 3.37 16.03
CA LEU A 596 14.52 3.93 17.31
C LEU A 596 13.43 4.98 17.09
N ASN A 597 12.22 4.69 17.54
CA ASN A 597 11.05 5.54 17.43
C ASN A 597 10.63 6.05 18.80
N HIS A 598 10.69 7.35 18.99
CA HIS A 598 10.31 8.02 20.22
C HIS A 598 9.07 8.90 19.98
N TYR A 599 8.00 8.62 20.72
CA TYR A 599 6.72 9.29 20.61
C TYR A 599 6.50 10.23 21.80
N ILE A 600 5.98 11.41 21.53
CA ILE A 600 5.48 12.36 22.51
C ILE A 600 4.00 12.60 22.24
N ASN A 601 3.18 12.64 23.27
CA ASN A 601 1.73 12.76 23.18
C ASN A 601 1.10 11.65 22.33
N LYS A 602 1.57 10.42 22.48
CA LYS A 602 1.03 9.27 21.74
C LYS A 602 -0.43 9.04 22.12
N ILE A 603 -1.33 8.93 21.13
CA ILE A 603 -2.72 8.58 21.38
C ILE A 603 -2.81 7.10 21.68
N ALA A 604 -3.32 6.79 22.85
CA ALA A 604 -3.66 5.47 23.34
C ALA A 604 -5.16 5.40 23.66
N TYR A 605 -5.68 4.20 23.85
CA TYR A 605 -7.08 4.00 24.17
C TYR A 605 -7.21 3.26 25.48
N ARG A 606 -8.07 3.76 26.37
CA ARG A 606 -8.46 3.09 27.62
C ARG A 606 -9.87 2.58 27.49
N LEU A 607 -10.08 1.31 27.79
CA LEU A 607 -11.40 0.70 27.82
C LEU A 607 -12.11 1.01 29.12
N ILE A 608 -13.34 1.48 29.03
CA ILE A 608 -14.21 1.69 30.15
C ILE A 608 -15.38 0.74 30.08
N GLY A 609 -15.63 0.00 31.19
CA GLY A 609 -16.65 -1.03 31.23
C GLY A 609 -16.47 -2.13 30.18
N ASP A 610 -15.23 -2.38 29.76
CA ASP A 610 -14.83 -3.40 28.77
C ASP A 610 -15.35 -3.20 27.33
N PHE A 611 -16.06 -2.11 27.02
CA PHE A 611 -16.69 -1.91 25.71
C PHE A 611 -16.48 -0.53 25.09
N LEU A 612 -16.16 0.53 25.87
CA LEU A 612 -16.00 1.88 25.36
C LEU A 612 -14.52 2.31 25.30
N PRO A 613 -13.92 2.41 24.12
CA PRO A 613 -12.56 2.91 23.97
C PRO A 613 -12.53 4.43 24.04
N ILE A 614 -11.78 4.99 24.98
CA ILE A 614 -11.58 6.43 25.10
C ILE A 614 -10.15 6.77 24.74
N PRO A 615 -9.94 7.64 23.72
CA PRO A 615 -8.62 8.10 23.36
C PRO A 615 -8.07 9.11 24.37
N TYR A 616 -6.80 9.03 24.66
CA TYR A 616 -6.07 9.98 25.50
C TYR A 616 -4.60 10.07 25.04
N ASN A 617 -3.92 11.15 25.35
CA ASN A 617 -2.51 11.28 25.06
C ASN A 617 -1.65 10.73 26.20
N THR A 618 -0.84 9.69 25.93
CA THR A 618 0.23 9.29 26.82
C THR A 618 1.48 10.16 26.57
N PRO A 619 2.14 10.70 27.62
CA PRO A 619 3.22 11.66 27.42
C PRO A 619 4.38 11.12 26.58
N ILE A 620 4.80 9.88 26.84
CA ILE A 620 5.95 9.24 26.20
C ILE A 620 5.64 7.78 25.88
N ALA A 621 6.00 7.36 24.68
CA ALA A 621 6.02 5.96 24.26
C ALA A 621 7.18 5.72 23.28
N SER A 622 7.62 4.49 23.13
CA SER A 622 8.68 4.16 22.17
C SER A 622 8.49 2.78 21.56
N ILE A 623 8.97 2.64 20.33
CA ILE A 623 9.12 1.38 19.62
C ILE A 623 10.54 1.32 19.07
N ASN A 624 11.31 0.34 19.49
CA ASN A 624 12.68 0.14 19.03
C ASN A 624 12.83 -1.27 18.48
N GLY A 625 13.69 -1.46 17.51
CA GLY A 625 13.87 -2.79 16.95
C GLY A 625 15.10 -2.95 16.06
N ILE A 626 15.29 -4.23 15.72
CA ILE A 626 16.37 -4.67 14.82
C ILE A 626 15.73 -5.56 13.76
N GLU A 627 16.07 -5.31 12.51
CA GLU A 627 15.70 -6.12 11.36
C GLU A 627 16.95 -6.75 10.75
N ILE A 628 16.85 -8.01 10.38
CA ILE A 628 17.90 -8.75 9.66
C ILE A 628 17.21 -9.54 8.56
N GLY A 629 17.71 -9.42 7.34
CA GLY A 629 17.23 -10.17 6.20
C GLY A 629 18.37 -10.82 5.43
N THR A 630 18.10 -11.95 4.80
CA THR A 630 19.03 -12.61 3.89
C THR A 630 18.28 -13.22 2.71
N LYS A 631 18.85 -13.12 1.52
CA LYS A 631 18.37 -13.75 0.30
C LYS A 631 19.52 -14.46 -0.38
N ILE A 632 19.42 -15.77 -0.56
CA ILE A 632 20.45 -16.61 -1.19
C ILE A 632 19.83 -17.28 -2.40
N ARG A 633 20.47 -17.14 -3.55
CA ARG A 633 20.11 -17.86 -4.76
C ARG A 633 21.20 -18.87 -5.12
N LEU A 634 20.76 -20.11 -5.30
CA LEU A 634 21.60 -21.24 -5.67
C LEU A 634 21.19 -21.73 -7.06
N LEU A 635 22.16 -21.98 -7.93
CA LEU A 635 21.94 -22.58 -9.25
C LEU A 635 22.25 -24.07 -9.21
N GLU A 636 21.68 -24.80 -10.17
CA GLU A 636 21.92 -26.24 -10.42
C GLU A 636 21.44 -27.16 -9.27
N ILE A 637 20.66 -26.68 -8.33
CA ILE A 637 20.07 -27.51 -7.28
C ILE A 637 18.93 -28.35 -7.87
N PHE A 638 19.10 -29.67 -7.93
CA PHE A 638 18.16 -30.60 -8.60
C PHE A 638 17.85 -30.19 -10.06
N GLN A 639 18.85 -29.65 -10.78
CA GLN A 639 18.74 -29.13 -12.15
C GLN A 639 17.81 -27.91 -12.27
N GLY A 640 17.64 -27.15 -11.21
CA GLY A 640 16.86 -25.94 -11.14
C GLY A 640 17.57 -24.86 -10.33
N SER A 641 16.90 -23.74 -10.10
CA SER A 641 17.36 -22.70 -9.18
C SER A 641 16.59 -22.80 -7.87
N LEU A 642 17.28 -22.59 -6.76
CA LEU A 642 16.71 -22.55 -5.41
C LEU A 642 16.99 -21.18 -4.81
N GLU A 643 15.94 -20.49 -4.38
CA GLU A 643 16.04 -19.22 -3.67
C GLU A 643 15.57 -19.42 -2.22
N PHE A 644 16.38 -18.97 -1.28
CA PHE A 644 16.04 -18.90 0.13
C PHE A 644 15.93 -17.43 0.56
N ILE A 645 14.82 -17.05 1.17
CA ILE A 645 14.61 -15.73 1.78
C ILE A 645 14.32 -15.94 3.26
N GLY A 646 15.08 -15.28 4.13
CA GLY A 646 14.87 -15.30 5.57
C GLY A 646 14.88 -13.89 6.12
N ASN A 647 13.81 -13.51 6.83
CA ASN A 647 13.70 -12.22 7.51
C ASN A 647 13.36 -12.43 8.97
N MET A 648 13.99 -11.68 9.85
CA MET A 648 13.70 -11.67 11.28
C MET A 648 13.68 -10.24 11.80
N THR A 649 12.64 -9.92 12.57
CA THR A 649 12.48 -8.62 13.24
C THR A 649 12.29 -8.82 14.72
N LEU A 650 13.05 -8.11 15.52
CA LEU A 650 12.89 -8.00 16.97
C LEU A 650 12.32 -6.61 17.28
N VAL A 651 11.23 -6.55 18.02
CA VAL A 651 10.53 -5.31 18.37
C VAL A 651 10.34 -5.20 19.87
N GLY A 652 10.74 -4.09 20.46
CA GLY A 652 10.45 -3.72 21.83
C GLY A 652 9.53 -2.50 21.89
N VAL A 653 8.45 -2.59 22.66
CA VAL A 653 7.54 -1.47 22.92
C VAL A 653 7.57 -1.10 24.39
N SER A 654 7.62 0.21 24.69
CA SER A 654 7.67 0.69 26.10
C SER A 654 6.30 0.81 26.75
N ASN A 655 5.25 1.02 25.96
CA ASN A 655 3.88 1.23 26.43
C ASN A 655 2.91 0.33 25.66
N LYS A 656 2.38 -0.71 26.31
CA LYS A 656 1.49 -1.69 25.70
C LYS A 656 0.02 -1.25 25.59
N GLU A 657 -0.38 -0.19 26.30
CA GLU A 657 -1.68 0.46 26.05
C GLU A 657 -1.66 1.26 24.75
N ALA A 658 -0.54 1.94 24.47
CA ALA A 658 -0.35 2.70 23.24
C ALA A 658 -0.11 1.80 22.01
N PHE A 659 0.48 0.62 22.21
CA PHE A 659 0.81 -0.35 21.18
C PHE A 659 0.35 -1.76 21.58
N PRO A 660 -0.97 -2.02 21.59
CA PRO A 660 -1.51 -3.32 21.99
C PRO A 660 -1.18 -4.41 20.96
N ASN A 661 -1.02 -5.64 21.45
CA ASN A 661 -0.90 -6.84 20.62
C ASN A 661 0.23 -6.81 19.58
N LYS A 662 1.40 -6.27 19.96
CA LYS A 662 2.57 -6.29 19.08
C LYS A 662 3.45 -7.48 19.41
N PRO A 663 3.74 -8.36 18.43
CA PRO A 663 4.67 -9.45 18.64
C PRO A 663 6.09 -8.91 18.80
N SER A 664 6.81 -9.40 19.79
CA SER A 664 8.22 -9.00 20.00
C SER A 664 9.19 -9.63 18.99
N ILE A 665 8.78 -10.71 18.34
CA ILE A 665 9.57 -11.42 17.33
C ILE A 665 8.67 -11.71 16.13
N ILE A 666 9.16 -11.40 14.94
CA ILE A 666 8.52 -11.71 13.66
C ILE A 666 9.55 -12.41 12.78
N GLY A 667 9.26 -13.63 12.34
CA GLY A 667 10.13 -14.41 11.45
C GLY A 667 9.40 -14.78 10.15
N ARG A 668 10.09 -14.70 9.02
CA ARG A 668 9.61 -15.10 7.70
C ARG A 668 10.67 -15.92 7.01
N PHE A 669 10.30 -17.07 6.48
CA PHE A 669 11.20 -17.95 5.74
C PHE A 669 10.49 -18.43 4.50
N ILE A 670 11.12 -18.25 3.35
CA ILE A 670 10.59 -18.66 2.06
C ILE A 670 11.66 -19.48 1.36
N LEU A 671 11.26 -20.63 0.85
CA LEU A 671 12.06 -21.49 0.01
C LEU A 671 11.35 -21.63 -1.34
N ASP A 672 12.03 -21.25 -2.39
CA ASP A 672 11.47 -21.14 -3.73
C ASP A 672 12.37 -21.91 -4.72
N TRP A 673 11.85 -23.03 -5.29
CA TRP A 673 12.57 -23.86 -6.23
C TRP A 673 11.90 -23.83 -7.60
N ARG A 674 12.70 -23.56 -8.66
CA ARG A 674 12.22 -23.44 -10.03
C ARG A 674 13.00 -24.33 -10.97
N LYS A 675 12.29 -25.10 -11.79
CA LYS A 675 12.84 -25.90 -12.87
C LYS A 675 11.91 -25.94 -14.06
N ARG A 676 12.27 -25.31 -15.17
CA ARG A 676 11.45 -25.24 -16.39
C ARG A 676 10.02 -24.75 -16.05
N ILE A 677 9.03 -25.64 -16.24
CA ILE A 677 7.62 -25.35 -15.98
C ILE A 677 7.23 -25.48 -14.50
N PHE A 678 8.07 -26.13 -13.68
CA PHE A 678 7.78 -26.45 -12.28
C PHE A 678 8.27 -25.34 -11.36
N HIS A 679 7.43 -24.94 -10.45
CA HIS A 679 7.76 -24.03 -9.39
C HIS A 679 7.18 -24.53 -8.06
N LEU A 680 8.04 -24.73 -7.06
CA LEU A 680 7.70 -25.17 -5.73
C LEU A 680 8.05 -24.08 -4.73
N ASN A 681 7.05 -23.60 -3.99
CA ASN A 681 7.20 -22.60 -2.93
C ASN A 681 6.81 -23.17 -1.58
N LEU A 682 7.65 -22.98 -0.57
CA LEU A 682 7.37 -23.26 0.83
C LEU A 682 7.59 -21.96 1.61
N SER A 683 6.55 -21.44 2.26
CA SER A 683 6.64 -20.27 3.11
C SER A 683 6.29 -20.62 4.57
N HIS A 684 7.03 -20.03 5.50
CA HIS A 684 6.79 -20.18 6.94
C HIS A 684 6.79 -18.84 7.64
N LEU A 685 5.72 -18.58 8.36
CA LEU A 685 5.52 -17.42 9.21
C LEU A 685 5.64 -17.81 10.67
N TYR A 686 6.37 -17.02 11.44
CA TYR A 686 6.38 -17.06 12.90
C TYR A 686 6.14 -15.65 13.46
N GLU A 687 5.17 -15.54 14.36
CA GLU A 687 4.95 -14.34 15.19
C GLU A 687 4.95 -14.77 16.65
N GLY A 688 5.70 -14.03 17.48
CA GLY A 688 5.77 -14.26 18.92
C GLY A 688 4.44 -13.96 19.61
N PRO A 689 4.36 -14.20 20.94
CA PRO A 689 3.14 -13.96 21.70
C PRO A 689 2.80 -12.48 21.70
N GLN A 690 1.50 -12.19 21.68
CA GLN A 690 0.96 -10.84 21.64
C GLN A 690 0.30 -10.51 22.97
N VAL A 691 0.64 -9.36 23.51
CA VAL A 691 0.25 -8.93 24.85
C VAL A 691 -0.34 -7.53 24.78
N TYR A 692 -1.41 -7.28 25.52
CA TYR A 692 -1.90 -5.95 25.80
C TYR A 692 -1.88 -5.65 27.30
N GLN A 693 -2.01 -4.39 27.66
CA GLN A 693 -2.02 -3.96 29.06
C GLN A 693 -3.41 -3.39 29.41
N LYS A 694 -3.97 -3.80 30.53
CA LYS A 694 -5.22 -3.30 31.07
C LYS A 694 -5.03 -2.96 32.55
N GLY A 695 -5.22 -1.67 32.91
CA GLY A 695 -5.08 -1.22 34.29
C GLY A 695 -3.72 -1.54 34.91
N GLY A 696 -2.64 -1.49 34.12
CA GLY A 696 -1.28 -1.82 34.59
C GLY A 696 -0.93 -3.32 34.59
N VAL A 697 -1.89 -4.20 34.31
CA VAL A 697 -1.67 -5.67 34.26
C VAL A 697 -1.47 -6.10 32.80
N GLU A 698 -0.39 -6.86 32.55
CA GLU A 698 -0.17 -7.48 31.25
C GLU A 698 -1.08 -8.69 31.06
N ILE A 699 -1.82 -8.72 29.96
CA ILE A 699 -2.67 -9.83 29.58
C ILE A 699 -2.15 -10.39 28.26
N ARG A 700 -1.78 -11.67 28.25
CA ARG A 700 -1.43 -12.40 27.03
C ARG A 700 -2.71 -12.75 26.29
N GLN A 701 -2.94 -12.07 25.16
CA GLN A 701 -4.16 -12.23 24.37
C GLN A 701 -4.02 -13.36 23.35
N TYR A 702 -2.85 -13.46 22.70
CA TYR A 702 -2.59 -14.47 21.68
C TYR A 702 -1.27 -15.18 21.94
N ASP A 703 -1.28 -16.48 21.68
CA ASP A 703 -0.07 -17.31 21.66
C ASP A 703 0.76 -17.10 20.39
N ASN A 704 1.88 -17.81 20.27
CA ASN A 704 2.70 -17.76 19.07
C ASN A 704 1.89 -18.17 17.84
N ARG A 705 1.92 -17.33 16.82
CA ARG A 705 1.31 -17.63 15.52
C ARG A 705 2.34 -18.30 14.63
N LYS A 706 1.98 -19.46 14.07
CA LYS A 706 2.82 -20.22 13.12
C LYS A 706 1.94 -20.59 11.92
N ASN A 707 2.40 -20.28 10.74
CA ASN A 707 1.71 -20.66 9.51
C ASN A 707 2.73 -21.17 8.48
N THR A 708 2.47 -22.35 7.91
CA THR A 708 3.31 -22.92 6.86
C THR A 708 2.47 -23.22 5.65
N ASN A 709 2.85 -22.68 4.50
CA ASN A 709 2.14 -22.86 3.25
C ASN A 709 3.05 -23.54 2.23
N LEU A 710 2.47 -24.44 1.44
CA LEU A 710 3.15 -25.13 0.35
C LEU A 710 2.37 -24.91 -0.94
N THR A 711 3.04 -24.49 -2.01
CA THR A 711 2.43 -24.29 -3.33
C THR A 711 3.27 -24.93 -4.41
N LEU A 712 2.65 -25.72 -5.25
CA LEU A 712 3.22 -26.22 -6.51
C LEU A 712 2.52 -25.52 -7.67
N THR A 713 3.27 -24.85 -8.53
CA THR A 713 2.77 -24.17 -9.72
C THR A 713 3.43 -24.73 -10.97
N LEU A 714 2.62 -24.97 -11.99
CA LEU A 714 3.04 -25.38 -13.33
C LEU A 714 2.68 -24.26 -14.28
N THR A 715 3.65 -23.70 -14.98
CA THR A 715 3.43 -22.63 -15.96
C THR A 715 4.02 -23.04 -17.31
N GLU A 716 3.19 -22.99 -18.35
CA GLU A 716 3.57 -23.36 -19.71
C GLU A 716 2.90 -22.44 -20.73
N SER A 717 3.61 -22.10 -21.77
CA SER A 717 3.05 -21.38 -22.92
C SER A 717 2.60 -22.36 -23.98
N ILE A 718 1.28 -22.46 -24.16
CA ILE A 718 0.67 -23.39 -25.13
C ILE A 718 0.01 -22.56 -26.23
N TRP A 719 0.60 -22.55 -27.42
CA TRP A 719 0.14 -21.81 -28.59
C TRP A 719 0.02 -20.30 -28.31
N LEU A 720 -1.18 -19.73 -28.19
CA LEU A 720 -1.43 -18.31 -27.86
C LEU A 720 -1.70 -18.07 -26.39
N PHE A 721 -1.75 -19.11 -25.57
CA PHE A 721 -2.11 -19.05 -24.18
C PHE A 721 -0.89 -19.30 -23.27
N ASP A 722 -0.74 -18.47 -22.26
CA ASP A 722 0.06 -18.79 -21.10
C ASP A 722 -0.89 -19.42 -20.06
N VAL A 723 -0.60 -20.65 -19.69
CA VAL A 723 -1.41 -21.46 -18.77
C VAL A 723 -0.63 -21.64 -17.49
N SER A 724 -1.22 -21.26 -16.37
CA SER A 724 -0.67 -21.51 -15.04
C SER A 724 -1.67 -22.30 -14.20
N VAL A 725 -1.21 -23.42 -13.65
CA VAL A 725 -1.99 -24.29 -12.77
C VAL A 725 -1.29 -24.38 -11.44
N SER A 726 -1.97 -24.07 -10.34
CA SER A 726 -1.40 -24.14 -9.01
C SER A 726 -2.22 -25.04 -8.07
N TYR A 727 -1.50 -25.78 -7.24
CA TYR A 727 -2.03 -26.52 -6.12
C TYR A 727 -1.41 -26.02 -4.83
N SER A 728 -2.22 -25.51 -3.93
CA SER A 728 -1.73 -24.88 -2.69
C SER A 728 -2.34 -25.55 -1.46
N ILE A 729 -1.50 -25.79 -0.47
CA ILE A 729 -1.89 -26.21 0.88
C ILE A 729 -1.56 -25.06 1.83
N ARG A 730 -2.59 -24.47 2.42
CA ARG A 730 -2.46 -23.42 3.43
C ARG A 730 -2.56 -24.03 4.81
N ASN A 731 -1.76 -23.50 5.75
CA ASN A 731 -1.63 -24.00 7.10
C ASN A 731 -1.37 -25.52 7.13
N LEU A 732 -0.28 -25.94 6.47
CA LEU A 732 0.11 -27.34 6.24
C LEU A 732 0.07 -28.22 7.50
N PHE A 733 0.46 -27.67 8.65
CA PHE A 733 0.51 -28.40 9.93
C PHE A 733 -0.76 -28.23 10.78
N SER A 734 -1.82 -27.64 10.22
CA SER A 734 -3.09 -27.40 10.91
C SER A 734 -2.92 -26.69 12.28
N ASN A 735 -1.94 -25.79 12.36
CA ASN A 735 -1.76 -24.99 13.54
C ASN A 735 -2.98 -24.11 13.78
N GLN A 736 -3.35 -23.91 15.03
CA GLN A 736 -4.37 -22.92 15.37
C GLN A 736 -3.77 -21.53 15.15
N VAL A 737 -4.09 -20.92 14.03
CA VAL A 737 -3.67 -19.57 13.69
C VAL A 737 -4.80 -18.63 14.05
N THR A 738 -4.69 -17.98 15.17
CA THR A 738 -5.66 -16.98 15.62
C THR A 738 -5.41 -15.70 14.83
N PHE A 739 -6.45 -15.19 14.15
CA PHE A 739 -6.38 -13.85 13.59
C PHE A 739 -6.48 -12.83 14.72
N VAL A 740 -5.55 -11.89 14.72
CA VAL A 740 -5.59 -10.78 15.64
C VAL A 740 -6.69 -9.84 15.20
N ASP A 741 -7.77 -9.74 15.97
CA ASP A 741 -8.76 -8.71 15.75
C ASP A 741 -8.15 -7.36 16.13
N PHE A 742 -8.21 -6.39 15.24
CA PHE A 742 -7.70 -5.05 15.50
C PHE A 742 -8.74 -4.15 16.21
N ALA A 743 -10.00 -4.55 16.21
CA ALA A 743 -11.09 -3.87 16.89
C ALA A 743 -11.25 -4.33 18.36
N HIS A 744 -10.17 -4.53 19.08
CA HIS A 744 -10.00 -5.22 20.36
C HIS A 744 -10.81 -4.77 21.55
N TYR A 745 -11.99 -4.32 21.34
CA TYR A 745 -12.80 -3.79 22.44
C TYR A 745 -13.92 -4.74 22.86
N SER A 746 -14.02 -5.92 22.25
CA SER A 746 -14.92 -6.96 22.73
C SER A 746 -14.14 -8.03 23.51
N ASN A 747 -14.62 -8.36 24.72
CA ASN A 747 -14.12 -9.48 25.50
C ASN A 747 -14.47 -10.86 24.91
N ASP A 748 -15.12 -10.89 23.76
CA ASP A 748 -15.46 -12.13 23.09
C ASP A 748 -14.35 -12.47 22.10
N PRO A 749 -13.45 -13.42 22.44
CA PRO A 749 -12.45 -13.88 21.52
C PRO A 749 -13.16 -14.72 20.45
N PHE A 750 -13.70 -14.10 19.43
CA PHE A 750 -13.93 -14.82 18.19
C PHE A 750 -12.55 -15.20 17.67
N ASN A 751 -12.07 -16.35 18.12
CA ASN A 751 -10.84 -16.94 17.64
C ASN A 751 -11.07 -17.38 16.22
N TYR A 752 -10.75 -16.49 15.25
CA TYR A 752 -10.70 -16.88 13.86
C TYR A 752 -9.44 -17.69 13.66
N TYR A 753 -9.63 -18.96 13.37
CA TYR A 753 -8.54 -19.85 13.01
C TYR A 753 -8.40 -19.85 11.50
N GLU A 754 -7.17 -19.63 11.00
CA GLU A 754 -6.87 -20.00 9.63
C GLU A 754 -6.93 -21.53 9.55
N ALA A 755 -8.01 -22.03 8.98
CA ALA A 755 -8.18 -23.47 8.80
C ALA A 755 -7.13 -24.01 7.82
N HIS A 756 -6.80 -25.29 7.98
CA HIS A 756 -6.13 -26.03 6.90
C HIS A 756 -6.96 -25.97 5.63
N ARG A 757 -6.40 -25.43 4.54
CA ARG A 757 -7.10 -25.26 3.28
C ARG A 757 -6.29 -25.80 2.11
N THR A 758 -6.94 -26.52 1.23
CA THR A 758 -6.37 -26.98 -0.01
C THR A 758 -7.05 -26.25 -1.17
N LEU A 759 -6.28 -25.68 -2.06
CA LEU A 759 -6.76 -24.80 -3.13
C LEU A 759 -6.22 -25.27 -4.48
N PHE A 760 -7.03 -25.16 -5.49
CA PHE A 760 -6.66 -25.38 -6.88
C PHE A 760 -6.92 -24.10 -7.69
N SER A 761 -5.92 -23.63 -8.43
CA SER A 761 -6.03 -22.42 -9.25
C SER A 761 -5.67 -22.69 -10.69
N LEU A 762 -6.42 -22.06 -11.60
CA LEU A 762 -6.16 -22.04 -13.04
C LEU A 762 -6.13 -20.60 -13.51
N LYS A 763 -5.06 -20.20 -14.19
CA LYS A 763 -4.95 -18.92 -14.90
C LYS A 763 -4.67 -19.17 -16.36
N LEU A 764 -5.42 -18.49 -17.20
CA LEU A 764 -5.25 -18.50 -18.66
C LEU A 764 -5.02 -17.05 -19.09
N THR A 765 -3.94 -16.79 -19.78
CA THR A 765 -3.66 -15.48 -20.37
C THR A 765 -3.48 -15.64 -21.87
N LEU A 766 -4.30 -14.97 -22.66
CA LEU A 766 -4.15 -14.84 -24.11
C LEU A 766 -3.40 -13.54 -24.37
N SER A 767 -2.24 -13.62 -25.00
CA SER A 767 -1.44 -12.45 -25.39
C SER A 767 -1.12 -12.49 -26.88
N ASN A 768 -1.03 -11.32 -27.51
CA ASN A 768 -0.62 -11.26 -28.90
C ASN A 768 0.91 -11.36 -28.98
N LYS A 769 1.41 -12.60 -29.14
CA LYS A 769 2.86 -12.90 -29.22
C LYS A 769 3.56 -12.40 -30.49
N LYS A 770 2.83 -11.74 -31.42
CA LYS A 770 3.43 -11.23 -32.68
C LYS A 770 4.44 -10.08 -32.49
N GLU A 771 4.54 -9.52 -31.29
CA GLU A 771 5.48 -8.42 -30.98
C GLU A 771 6.78 -8.91 -30.28
N GLU A 772 6.96 -10.22 -30.05
CA GLU A 772 8.15 -10.80 -29.41
C GLU A 772 9.01 -11.66 -30.36
N LYS A 773 8.83 -11.51 -31.68
CA LYS A 773 9.71 -12.15 -32.67
C LYS A 773 10.51 -11.10 -33.44
#